data_932cb9f93a6855d432e02068e0c5dfd5
#
_entry.id   932cb9f93a6855d432e02068e0c5dfd5
#
_cell.length_a   1.000
_cell.length_b   1.000
_cell.length_c   1.000
_cell.angle_alpha   90.00
_cell.angle_beta   90.00
_cell.angle_gamma   90.00
#
_symmetry.space_group_name_H-M   'P 1'
#
loop_
_entity.id
_entity.type
_entity.pdbx_description
1 polymer ?
#
loop_
_entity_poly.entity_id
_entity_poly.type
_entity_poly.pdbx_seq_one_letter_code
_entity_poly.pdbx_strand_id
1 'polypeptide(L)'
;MQVSLNWLNEFVDLSDIEVEQVAHELTMSGLEVEAVEELKPQFTNIKTVKIEKIDNHPNSDHLHLVTVNTGSGLKTVVCGAQNIAVGQIIPYASVGSQVLDRKTGEMFTLAPATIRGVESQGMLCSADELGVAERNYQEEDGILVLNRIFPDVQIGADVKDVLGFEKDYILDVAPTANRGDQMSVIGVARELSAIFDRPLKFSPLECTKDLSTDKFKVEIKDEDVCKYYSIGVLKNLKIKASPDWLQKRLLASGVRAINNVVDITNYVMLEYGTPFHAFDLDKLNGYLCVRRAQNGEKLTTLDGVERELTTDSVLIDDGEKGVCLAGVFGGENSEIDDNSKNIALEAAYFPAATTRRSARSVGYRSEASARFERGIDIEAIRPALMRAMQLLVELADAEIEGVVETGKNELEPIEITLRYAQIKRILGCDIAPEKCISILEKLGFKNLGGNAAAAKFLVPSFRAVDVTREIDLIEEIARINGYDKITPTLPAKNQTPEISLEEKVIKKVNELMLSSGLDEIITTSLIGKPLLDKYMQSSDDAKAVKVLNSASDESTMLRQTMAASVLNCMKYNYDNAQKTVWAYEIGKTYVVENPADEKSSGVKESRVLAGVLTGEVENSKWQVKSHTDFYTLKGIIEKLFDELGVTKRIKLTPCEDVDYMHPYRSAKVNVLGKNLTCIGYFGQIHPILKDKLKIKGQDVFMFEINLDSLISIIKEHTVRFKKLPQFPEVRRDLAFIINEEVSFDDIQRVIKGAVQQNIFKGSEVFDVYQGENIDKGFKSLAFRIKMQDENATLTDEVIEKQMNNVRTKLQKTYTEISFRE
;
A
#
# COMPACT_ATOMS: atom_id res chain seq x y z
N MET A 1 2.07 -8.58 -15.34
CA MET A 1 1.73 -9.03 -16.72
C MET A 1 2.47 -10.34 -16.99
N GLN A 2 1.76 -11.38 -17.37
CA GLN A 2 2.35 -12.70 -17.63
C GLN A 2 2.90 -12.78 -19.05
N VAL A 3 4.15 -13.19 -19.20
CA VAL A 3 4.85 -13.28 -20.49
C VAL A 3 5.53 -14.65 -20.60
N SER A 4 5.25 -15.38 -21.70
CA SER A 4 5.89 -16.66 -22.00
C SER A 4 7.32 -16.47 -22.49
N LEU A 5 8.26 -17.24 -21.93
CA LEU A 5 9.65 -17.24 -22.35
C LEU A 5 9.78 -17.76 -23.81
N ASN A 6 8.98 -18.76 -24.20
CA ASN A 6 8.97 -19.25 -25.57
C ASN A 6 8.50 -18.18 -26.56
N TRP A 7 7.52 -17.35 -26.17
CA TRP A 7 7.09 -16.22 -27.01
C TRP A 7 8.15 -15.13 -27.10
N LEU A 8 8.87 -14.82 -26.02
CA LEU A 8 10.01 -13.89 -26.03
C LEU A 8 11.15 -14.38 -26.94
N ASN A 9 11.40 -15.71 -26.97
CA ASN A 9 12.42 -16.32 -27.83
C ASN A 9 12.17 -16.11 -29.33
N GLU A 10 10.95 -15.86 -29.75
CA GLU A 10 10.66 -15.50 -31.14
C GLU A 10 11.25 -14.14 -31.52
N PHE A 11 11.33 -13.22 -30.59
CA PHE A 11 11.84 -11.86 -30.78
C PHE A 11 13.31 -11.71 -30.40
N VAL A 12 13.79 -12.44 -29.39
CA VAL A 12 15.19 -12.42 -28.92
C VAL A 12 15.61 -13.83 -28.60
N ASP A 13 16.71 -14.28 -29.13
CA ASP A 13 17.21 -15.63 -28.84
C ASP A 13 17.75 -15.71 -27.41
N LEU A 14 17.01 -16.39 -26.53
CA LEU A 14 17.34 -16.60 -25.12
C LEU A 14 17.60 -18.09 -24.81
N SER A 15 17.73 -18.95 -25.83
CA SER A 15 17.75 -20.41 -25.71
C SER A 15 18.92 -20.98 -24.89
N ASP A 16 20.00 -20.22 -24.73
CA ASP A 16 21.20 -20.56 -23.96
C ASP A 16 21.29 -19.86 -22.60
N ILE A 17 20.22 -19.16 -22.18
CA ILE A 17 20.16 -18.44 -20.92
C ILE A 17 19.15 -19.12 -20.00
N GLU A 18 19.55 -19.39 -18.76
CA GLU A 18 18.65 -19.93 -17.75
C GLU A 18 17.57 -18.88 -17.38
N VAL A 19 16.35 -19.34 -17.14
CA VAL A 19 15.21 -18.45 -16.88
C VAL A 19 15.39 -17.59 -15.63
N GLU A 20 16.06 -18.13 -14.61
CA GLU A 20 16.40 -17.40 -13.38
C GLU A 20 17.33 -16.21 -13.67
N GLN A 21 18.24 -16.36 -14.63
CA GLN A 21 19.10 -15.26 -15.07
C GLN A 21 18.30 -14.21 -15.84
N VAL A 22 17.38 -14.63 -16.71
CA VAL A 22 16.47 -13.70 -17.42
C VAL A 22 15.66 -12.87 -16.42
N ALA A 23 15.07 -13.52 -15.43
CA ALA A 23 14.28 -12.86 -14.39
C ALA A 23 15.12 -11.90 -13.53
N HIS A 24 16.33 -12.34 -13.16
CA HIS A 24 17.26 -11.50 -12.39
C HIS A 24 17.67 -10.24 -13.14
N GLU A 25 18.09 -10.36 -14.38
CA GLU A 25 18.58 -9.23 -15.19
C GLU A 25 17.45 -8.24 -15.52
N LEU A 26 16.22 -8.73 -15.78
CA LEU A 26 15.04 -7.85 -15.92
C LEU A 26 14.79 -7.04 -14.66
N THR A 27 14.77 -7.71 -13.50
CA THR A 27 14.57 -7.05 -12.19
C THR A 27 15.66 -6.03 -11.91
N MET A 28 16.92 -6.37 -12.13
CA MET A 28 18.06 -5.48 -11.90
C MET A 28 18.08 -4.29 -12.86
N SER A 29 17.46 -4.41 -14.03
CA SER A 29 17.31 -3.31 -15.00
C SER A 29 16.05 -2.47 -14.82
N GLY A 30 15.22 -2.74 -13.79
CA GLY A 30 14.05 -1.96 -13.41
C GLY A 30 12.70 -2.51 -13.88
N LEU A 31 12.66 -3.70 -14.47
CA LEU A 31 11.42 -4.44 -14.72
C LEU A 31 11.35 -5.63 -13.76
N GLU A 32 10.68 -5.46 -12.62
CA GLU A 32 10.56 -6.48 -11.61
C GLU A 32 9.85 -7.73 -12.14
N VAL A 33 10.43 -8.90 -11.87
CA VAL A 33 9.80 -10.20 -12.11
C VAL A 33 9.34 -10.73 -10.75
N GLU A 34 8.04 -10.69 -10.51
CA GLU A 34 7.43 -11.09 -9.23
C GLU A 34 7.40 -12.61 -9.05
N ALA A 35 7.21 -13.34 -10.14
CA ALA A 35 7.20 -14.80 -10.14
C ALA A 35 7.72 -15.39 -11.45
N VAL A 36 8.27 -16.60 -11.36
CA VAL A 36 8.62 -17.46 -12.49
C VAL A 36 7.92 -18.80 -12.30
N GLU A 37 7.04 -19.15 -13.22
CA GLU A 37 6.25 -20.37 -13.16
C GLU A 37 6.58 -21.28 -14.36
N GLU A 38 6.90 -22.55 -14.10
CA GLU A 38 7.05 -23.53 -15.17
C GLU A 38 5.67 -24.04 -15.61
N LEU A 39 5.34 -23.87 -16.88
CA LEU A 39 4.09 -24.37 -17.45
C LEU A 39 4.11 -25.88 -17.54
N LYS A 40 3.47 -26.55 -16.58
CA LYS A 40 3.39 -28.02 -16.49
C LYS A 40 1.98 -28.52 -16.73
N PRO A 41 1.83 -29.70 -17.39
CA PRO A 41 0.52 -30.35 -17.42
C PRO A 41 0.09 -30.72 -16.00
N GLN A 42 -1.18 -30.48 -15.69
CA GLN A 42 -1.81 -30.82 -14.40
C GLN A 42 -2.27 -32.28 -14.39
N PHE A 43 -1.49 -33.16 -15.03
CA PHE A 43 -1.71 -34.61 -15.06
C PHE A 43 -0.39 -35.34 -15.36
N THR A 44 -0.32 -36.64 -15.00
CA THR A 44 0.82 -37.47 -15.32
C THR A 44 0.39 -38.87 -15.80
N ASN A 45 1.17 -39.46 -16.69
CA ASN A 45 0.95 -40.83 -17.21
C ASN A 45 -0.43 -41.06 -17.86
N ILE A 46 -0.92 -40.12 -18.62
CA ILE A 46 -2.15 -40.22 -19.38
C ILE A 46 -1.82 -40.61 -20.82
N LYS A 47 -2.45 -41.69 -21.32
CA LYS A 47 -2.25 -42.18 -22.67
C LYS A 47 -3.53 -42.10 -23.51
N THR A 48 -3.38 -41.98 -24.81
CA THR A 48 -4.50 -42.08 -25.74
C THR A 48 -4.94 -43.51 -25.89
N VAL A 49 -6.22 -43.79 -25.80
CA VAL A 49 -6.83 -45.11 -26.02
C VAL A 49 -8.00 -45.01 -26.95
N LYS A 50 -8.33 -46.10 -27.67
CA LYS A 50 -9.48 -46.20 -28.55
C LYS A 50 -10.59 -46.99 -27.88
N ILE A 51 -11.84 -46.50 -27.94
CA ILE A 51 -13.04 -47.22 -27.50
C ILE A 51 -13.35 -48.32 -28.52
N GLU A 52 -13.29 -49.60 -28.10
CA GLU A 52 -13.63 -50.74 -28.95
C GLU A 52 -15.05 -51.27 -28.69
N LYS A 53 -15.53 -51.18 -27.44
CA LYS A 53 -16.86 -51.70 -27.06
C LYS A 53 -17.46 -50.93 -25.90
N ILE A 54 -18.76 -50.77 -25.87
CA ILE A 54 -19.52 -50.15 -24.78
C ILE A 54 -20.66 -51.12 -24.40
N ASP A 55 -20.70 -51.52 -23.14
CA ASP A 55 -21.74 -52.35 -22.54
C ASP A 55 -22.42 -51.60 -21.37
N ASN A 56 -23.65 -51.93 -21.06
CA ASN A 56 -24.34 -51.40 -19.89
C ASN A 56 -23.75 -51.98 -18.59
N HIS A 57 -23.67 -51.17 -17.54
CA HIS A 57 -23.21 -51.64 -16.25
C HIS A 57 -24.27 -52.53 -15.59
N PRO A 58 -23.91 -53.75 -15.06
CA PRO A 58 -24.90 -54.71 -14.56
C PRO A 58 -25.70 -54.23 -13.35
N ASN A 59 -25.19 -53.26 -12.60
CA ASN A 59 -25.79 -52.75 -11.36
C ASN A 59 -26.08 -51.24 -11.41
N SER A 60 -26.21 -50.63 -12.64
CA SER A 60 -26.46 -49.19 -12.76
C SER A 60 -27.02 -48.84 -14.14
N ASP A 61 -28.03 -48.01 -14.17
CA ASP A 61 -28.67 -47.52 -15.39
C ASP A 61 -27.97 -46.29 -16.00
N HIS A 62 -27.01 -45.72 -15.27
CA HIS A 62 -26.27 -44.49 -15.66
C HIS A 62 -24.78 -44.71 -15.89
N LEU A 63 -24.29 -45.93 -15.68
CA LEU A 63 -22.89 -46.28 -15.90
C LEU A 63 -22.74 -47.25 -17.06
N HIS A 64 -21.57 -47.15 -17.71
CA HIS A 64 -21.19 -48.00 -18.82
C HIS A 64 -19.87 -48.71 -18.51
N LEU A 65 -19.77 -49.95 -19.06
CA LEU A 65 -18.48 -50.71 -19.11
C LEU A 65 -17.87 -50.45 -20.48
N VAL A 66 -16.82 -49.66 -20.49
CA VAL A 66 -16.10 -49.27 -21.72
C VAL A 66 -14.84 -50.10 -21.86
N THR A 67 -14.77 -50.90 -22.93
CA THR A 67 -13.56 -51.62 -23.27
C THR A 67 -12.73 -50.76 -24.20
N VAL A 68 -11.53 -50.42 -23.75
CA VAL A 68 -10.55 -49.59 -24.48
C VAL A 68 -9.33 -50.34 -24.90
N ASN A 69 -8.85 -49.99 -26.09
CA ASN A 69 -7.60 -50.49 -26.65
C ASN A 69 -6.46 -49.51 -26.29
N THR A 70 -5.49 -49.94 -25.50
CA THR A 70 -4.37 -49.15 -25.05
C THR A 70 -3.12 -49.23 -25.99
N GLY A 71 -3.22 -49.94 -27.08
CA GLY A 71 -2.09 -50.29 -27.96
C GLY A 71 -1.27 -51.49 -27.46
N SER A 72 -1.32 -51.77 -26.14
CA SER A 72 -0.64 -52.94 -25.52
C SER A 72 -1.62 -54.00 -25.02
N GLY A 73 -2.95 -53.77 -25.14
CA GLY A 73 -3.98 -54.69 -24.72
C GLY A 73 -5.33 -54.03 -24.49
N LEU A 74 -6.34 -54.85 -24.20
CA LEU A 74 -7.69 -54.33 -23.85
C LEU A 74 -7.81 -54.12 -22.35
N LYS A 75 -8.48 -53.05 -21.94
CA LYS A 75 -8.79 -52.69 -20.55
C LYS A 75 -10.30 -52.38 -20.46
N THR A 76 -10.90 -52.71 -19.33
CA THR A 76 -12.32 -52.33 -19.03
C THR A 76 -12.31 -51.23 -17.98
N VAL A 77 -13.07 -50.20 -18.26
CA VAL A 77 -13.22 -49.01 -17.42
C VAL A 77 -14.68 -48.73 -17.16
N VAL A 78 -15.04 -48.41 -15.95
CA VAL A 78 -16.40 -47.93 -15.62
C VAL A 78 -16.49 -46.44 -15.89
N CYS A 79 -17.43 -46.01 -16.74
CA CYS A 79 -17.59 -44.60 -17.15
C CYS A 79 -19.02 -44.12 -16.97
N GLY A 80 -19.19 -42.91 -16.48
CA GLY A 80 -20.53 -42.26 -16.32
C GLY A 80 -20.86 -41.24 -17.41
N ALA A 81 -19.91 -40.94 -18.30
CA ALA A 81 -20.11 -39.97 -19.36
C ALA A 81 -21.07 -40.47 -20.42
N GLN A 82 -21.87 -39.58 -20.99
CA GLN A 82 -22.88 -39.93 -22.01
C GLN A 82 -22.38 -39.70 -23.45
N ASN A 83 -21.32 -38.95 -23.64
CA ASN A 83 -20.71 -38.59 -24.92
C ASN A 83 -19.75 -39.66 -25.48
N ILE A 84 -19.84 -40.91 -24.99
CA ILE A 84 -18.99 -42.03 -25.40
C ILE A 84 -19.51 -42.72 -26.65
N ALA A 85 -18.65 -43.05 -27.62
CA ALA A 85 -18.97 -43.83 -28.82
C ALA A 85 -17.82 -44.75 -29.24
N VAL A 86 -18.16 -45.88 -29.83
CA VAL A 86 -17.14 -46.80 -30.38
C VAL A 86 -16.36 -46.10 -31.49
N GLY A 87 -15.05 -46.27 -31.48
CA GLY A 87 -14.11 -45.63 -32.43
C GLY A 87 -13.50 -44.31 -32.01
N GLN A 88 -13.99 -43.73 -30.91
CA GLN A 88 -13.37 -42.51 -30.33
C GLN A 88 -11.99 -42.82 -29.77
N ILE A 89 -11.02 -41.88 -29.95
CA ILE A 89 -9.72 -41.85 -29.27
C ILE A 89 -9.81 -40.79 -28.16
N ILE A 90 -9.54 -41.23 -26.96
CA ILE A 90 -9.79 -40.47 -25.72
C ILE A 90 -8.61 -40.57 -24.75
N PRO A 91 -8.44 -39.65 -23.79
CA PRO A 91 -7.45 -39.73 -22.72
C PRO A 91 -7.86 -40.80 -21.70
N TYR A 92 -6.88 -41.63 -21.31
CA TYR A 92 -7.01 -42.69 -20.33
C TYR A 92 -5.97 -42.57 -19.25
N ALA A 93 -6.43 -42.43 -18.01
CA ALA A 93 -5.62 -42.50 -16.80
C ALA A 93 -5.57 -43.94 -16.29
N SER A 94 -4.39 -44.55 -16.28
CA SER A 94 -4.16 -45.85 -15.63
C SER A 94 -4.08 -45.66 -14.10
N VAL A 95 -4.19 -46.79 -13.35
CA VAL A 95 -3.92 -46.77 -11.91
C VAL A 95 -2.49 -46.26 -11.66
N GLY A 96 -2.34 -45.29 -10.76
CA GLY A 96 -1.10 -44.60 -10.47
C GLY A 96 -0.88 -43.29 -11.26
N SER A 97 -1.73 -42.98 -12.24
CA SER A 97 -1.74 -41.66 -12.90
C SER A 97 -2.26 -40.58 -11.97
N GLN A 98 -1.84 -39.34 -12.20
CA GLN A 98 -2.36 -38.14 -11.48
C GLN A 98 -3.27 -37.31 -12.40
N VAL A 99 -4.36 -36.83 -11.86
CA VAL A 99 -5.34 -35.97 -12.54
C VAL A 99 -5.95 -34.99 -11.53
N LEU A 100 -6.66 -33.98 -12.00
CA LEU A 100 -7.42 -33.04 -11.16
C LEU A 100 -8.74 -33.64 -10.70
N ASP A 101 -9.09 -33.40 -9.46
CA ASP A 101 -10.45 -33.62 -8.96
C ASP A 101 -11.35 -32.46 -9.40
N ARG A 102 -12.41 -32.74 -10.16
CA ARG A 102 -13.36 -31.74 -10.69
C ARG A 102 -14.05 -30.90 -9.62
N LYS A 103 -14.12 -31.38 -8.36
CA LYS A 103 -14.83 -30.70 -7.28
C LYS A 103 -13.91 -29.82 -6.44
N THR A 104 -12.69 -30.28 -6.19
CA THR A 104 -11.74 -29.58 -5.32
C THR A 104 -10.69 -28.80 -6.10
N GLY A 105 -10.44 -29.15 -7.37
CA GLY A 105 -9.35 -28.59 -8.16
C GLY A 105 -7.96 -29.09 -7.73
N GLU A 106 -7.86 -30.06 -6.82
CA GLU A 106 -6.61 -30.61 -6.34
C GLU A 106 -6.17 -31.84 -7.13
N MET A 107 -4.87 -32.00 -7.24
CA MET A 107 -4.28 -33.20 -7.87
C MET A 107 -4.49 -34.42 -6.99
N PHE A 108 -4.98 -35.51 -7.55
CA PHE A 108 -5.02 -36.81 -6.86
C PHE A 108 -4.43 -37.93 -7.68
N THR A 109 -3.92 -38.96 -7.01
CA THR A 109 -3.40 -40.16 -7.66
C THR A 109 -4.50 -41.21 -7.79
N LEU A 110 -4.75 -41.71 -9.00
CA LEU A 110 -5.77 -42.69 -9.28
C LEU A 110 -5.43 -44.03 -8.62
N ALA A 111 -6.27 -44.47 -7.69
CA ALA A 111 -6.19 -45.75 -7.02
C ALA A 111 -7.11 -46.80 -7.70
N PRO A 112 -6.82 -48.10 -7.53
CA PRO A 112 -7.76 -49.16 -7.98
C PRO A 112 -9.14 -48.95 -7.34
N ALA A 113 -10.21 -48.97 -8.14
CA ALA A 113 -11.57 -48.74 -7.68
C ALA A 113 -12.53 -49.86 -8.14
N THR A 114 -13.37 -50.29 -7.20
CA THR A 114 -14.53 -51.15 -7.53
C THR A 114 -15.77 -50.33 -7.46
N ILE A 115 -16.37 -50.07 -8.63
CA ILE A 115 -17.54 -49.20 -8.77
C ILE A 115 -18.76 -50.08 -8.93
N ARG A 116 -19.68 -50.06 -7.94
CA ARG A 116 -20.91 -50.90 -7.87
C ARG A 116 -20.67 -52.40 -8.17
N GLY A 117 -19.56 -52.95 -7.69
CA GLY A 117 -19.23 -54.35 -7.82
C GLY A 117 -18.41 -54.73 -9.07
N VAL A 118 -18.05 -53.77 -9.89
CA VAL A 118 -17.15 -53.98 -11.06
C VAL A 118 -15.85 -53.22 -10.86
N GLU A 119 -14.73 -53.93 -11.05
CA GLU A 119 -13.39 -53.33 -11.01
C GLU A 119 -13.15 -52.46 -12.23
N SER A 120 -12.80 -51.19 -12.01
CA SER A 120 -12.39 -50.25 -13.04
C SER A 120 -10.86 -50.24 -13.15
N GLN A 121 -10.34 -50.55 -14.33
CA GLN A 121 -8.91 -50.63 -14.60
C GLN A 121 -8.28 -49.29 -14.97
N GLY A 122 -8.92 -48.16 -14.59
CA GLY A 122 -8.51 -46.83 -14.88
C GLY A 122 -9.67 -45.87 -14.97
N MET A 123 -9.44 -44.70 -15.53
CA MET A 123 -10.42 -43.64 -15.71
C MET A 123 -10.32 -43.02 -17.12
N LEU A 124 -11.42 -42.70 -17.73
CA LEU A 124 -11.53 -41.88 -18.96
C LEU A 124 -11.63 -40.42 -18.54
N CYS A 125 -10.79 -39.54 -19.07
CA CYS A 125 -10.66 -38.19 -18.57
C CYS A 125 -11.42 -37.17 -19.42
N SER A 126 -12.04 -36.22 -18.74
CA SER A 126 -12.58 -34.98 -19.30
C SER A 126 -11.49 -33.91 -19.46
N ALA A 127 -11.83 -32.79 -20.09
CA ALA A 127 -10.97 -31.63 -20.17
C ALA A 127 -10.66 -31.03 -18.79
N ASP A 128 -11.64 -31.03 -17.86
CA ASP A 128 -11.47 -30.54 -16.49
C ASP A 128 -10.44 -31.36 -15.72
N GLU A 129 -10.51 -32.70 -15.81
CA GLU A 129 -9.60 -33.62 -15.11
C GLU A 129 -8.17 -33.54 -15.64
N LEU A 130 -7.98 -33.01 -16.85
CA LEU A 130 -6.67 -32.73 -17.45
C LEU A 130 -6.22 -31.27 -17.27
N GLY A 131 -7.05 -30.40 -16.65
CA GLY A 131 -6.73 -29.00 -16.49
C GLY A 131 -6.67 -28.22 -17.82
N VAL A 132 -7.45 -28.65 -18.83
CA VAL A 132 -7.46 -28.03 -20.16
C VAL A 132 -8.87 -27.58 -20.58
N ALA A 133 -9.79 -27.46 -19.66
CA ALA A 133 -11.16 -26.98 -19.91
C ALA A 133 -11.18 -25.61 -20.59
N GLU A 134 -10.28 -24.72 -20.21
CA GLU A 134 -10.20 -23.38 -20.76
C GLU A 134 -9.73 -23.31 -22.22
N ARG A 135 -9.21 -24.41 -22.77
CA ARG A 135 -8.80 -24.50 -24.18
C ARG A 135 -9.97 -24.73 -25.16
N ASN A 136 -11.22 -24.70 -24.67
CA ASN A 136 -12.43 -24.89 -25.49
C ASN A 136 -12.41 -26.10 -26.41
N TYR A 137 -11.75 -27.18 -25.99
CA TYR A 137 -11.65 -28.42 -26.75
C TYR A 137 -12.93 -29.26 -26.75
N GLN A 138 -13.88 -28.92 -25.85
CA GLN A 138 -15.04 -29.72 -25.55
C GLN A 138 -16.31 -28.84 -25.45
N GLU A 139 -17.29 -29.11 -26.30
CA GLU A 139 -18.57 -28.40 -26.31
C GLU A 139 -19.62 -29.04 -25.37
N GLU A 140 -19.42 -30.32 -25.01
CA GLU A 140 -20.39 -31.13 -24.23
C GLU A 140 -19.73 -31.62 -22.93
N ASP A 141 -20.50 -31.70 -21.84
CA ASP A 141 -20.04 -32.32 -20.61
C ASP A 141 -19.78 -33.83 -20.83
N GLY A 142 -18.59 -34.31 -20.40
CA GLY A 142 -18.18 -35.71 -20.53
C GLY A 142 -16.71 -35.90 -20.73
N ILE A 143 -16.33 -36.93 -21.49
CA ILE A 143 -14.91 -37.22 -21.81
C ILE A 143 -14.40 -36.36 -22.96
N LEU A 144 -13.09 -36.08 -22.95
CA LEU A 144 -12.44 -35.37 -24.06
C LEU A 144 -12.22 -36.30 -25.24
N VAL A 145 -12.76 -35.96 -26.42
CA VAL A 145 -12.68 -36.78 -27.63
C VAL A 145 -11.56 -36.25 -28.53
N LEU A 146 -10.36 -36.86 -28.45
CA LEU A 146 -9.16 -36.34 -29.06
C LEU A 146 -9.17 -36.40 -30.60
N ASN A 147 -9.72 -37.45 -31.19
CA ASN A 147 -9.74 -37.57 -32.65
C ASN A 147 -10.77 -36.67 -33.37
N ARG A 148 -11.59 -35.93 -32.63
CA ARG A 148 -12.35 -34.79 -33.18
C ARG A 148 -11.48 -33.54 -33.33
N ILE A 149 -10.52 -33.37 -32.42
CA ILE A 149 -9.65 -32.18 -32.32
C ILE A 149 -8.37 -32.40 -33.14
N PHE A 150 -7.82 -33.60 -33.01
CA PHE A 150 -6.55 -34.03 -33.62
C PHE A 150 -6.80 -35.29 -34.50
N PRO A 151 -7.18 -35.12 -35.79
CA PRO A 151 -7.56 -36.24 -36.65
C PRO A 151 -6.52 -37.36 -36.78
N ASP A 152 -5.21 -37.01 -36.69
CA ASP A 152 -4.12 -37.93 -36.87
C ASP A 152 -3.60 -38.55 -35.56
N VAL A 153 -4.29 -38.39 -34.44
CA VAL A 153 -3.89 -38.86 -33.10
C VAL A 153 -3.75 -40.41 -33.12
N GLN A 154 -2.62 -40.91 -32.64
CA GLN A 154 -2.31 -42.34 -32.57
C GLN A 154 -2.68 -42.95 -31.22
N ILE A 155 -3.04 -44.21 -31.16
CA ILE A 155 -3.32 -44.98 -29.94
C ILE A 155 -1.99 -45.20 -29.19
N GLY A 156 -2.00 -44.99 -27.85
CA GLY A 156 -0.82 -45.18 -26.99
C GLY A 156 0.11 -43.97 -26.90
N ALA A 157 -0.18 -42.88 -27.62
CA ALA A 157 0.55 -41.63 -27.53
C ALA A 157 0.42 -41.00 -26.13
N ASP A 158 1.38 -40.19 -25.70
CA ASP A 158 1.27 -39.41 -24.48
C ASP A 158 0.34 -38.25 -24.71
N VAL A 159 -0.68 -38.10 -23.85
CA VAL A 159 -1.69 -37.03 -23.99
C VAL A 159 -1.05 -35.66 -23.86
N LYS A 160 0.02 -35.51 -23.07
CA LYS A 160 0.76 -34.22 -22.98
C LYS A 160 1.31 -33.80 -24.36
N ASP A 161 1.86 -34.77 -25.11
CA ASP A 161 2.44 -34.51 -26.44
C ASP A 161 1.35 -34.21 -27.47
N VAL A 162 0.22 -34.96 -27.40
CA VAL A 162 -0.97 -34.71 -28.25
C VAL A 162 -1.59 -33.34 -28.00
N LEU A 163 -1.70 -32.92 -26.74
CA LEU A 163 -2.18 -31.59 -26.35
C LEU A 163 -1.11 -30.51 -26.51
N GLY A 164 0.10 -30.88 -26.98
CA GLY A 164 1.20 -29.94 -27.25
C GLY A 164 1.66 -29.16 -26.01
N PHE A 165 1.82 -29.86 -24.90
CA PHE A 165 2.51 -29.30 -23.74
C PHE A 165 4.00 -29.26 -23.99
N GLU A 166 4.51 -28.14 -24.39
CA GLU A 166 5.95 -27.85 -24.48
C GLU A 166 6.43 -27.24 -23.14
N LYS A 167 7.72 -27.43 -22.85
CA LYS A 167 8.32 -26.77 -21.70
C LYS A 167 8.36 -25.28 -21.95
N ASP A 168 7.73 -24.53 -21.08
CA ASP A 168 7.72 -23.07 -21.11
C ASP A 168 7.77 -22.51 -19.69
N TYR A 169 8.21 -21.29 -19.56
CA TYR A 169 8.21 -20.54 -18.31
C TYR A 169 7.42 -19.25 -18.48
N ILE A 170 6.57 -18.96 -17.52
CA ILE A 170 5.81 -17.73 -17.46
C ILE A 170 6.50 -16.79 -16.48
N LEU A 171 6.90 -15.64 -16.98
CA LEU A 171 7.44 -14.54 -16.18
C LEU A 171 6.30 -13.60 -15.82
N ASP A 172 6.01 -13.41 -14.54
CA ASP A 172 5.09 -12.37 -14.10
C ASP A 172 5.86 -11.06 -13.89
N VAL A 173 5.75 -10.16 -14.87
CA VAL A 173 6.47 -8.88 -14.88
C VAL A 173 5.57 -7.75 -14.39
N ALA A 174 6.13 -6.84 -13.58
CA ALA A 174 5.46 -5.68 -12.99
C ALA A 174 6.01 -4.35 -13.55
N PRO A 175 5.56 -3.90 -14.74
CA PRO A 175 5.99 -2.64 -15.33
C PRO A 175 5.60 -1.45 -14.44
N THR A 176 6.53 -0.53 -14.23
CA THR A 176 6.27 0.71 -13.49
C THR A 176 5.30 1.62 -14.24
N ALA A 177 4.74 2.62 -13.55
CA ALA A 177 3.69 3.46 -14.09
C ALA A 177 4.12 4.30 -15.31
N ASN A 178 5.40 4.58 -15.48
CA ASN A 178 5.98 5.32 -16.62
C ASN A 178 6.35 4.43 -17.81
N ARG A 179 6.41 3.09 -17.61
CA ARG A 179 6.89 2.14 -18.61
C ARG A 179 5.73 1.43 -19.31
N GLY A 180 4.89 2.22 -20.02
CA GLY A 180 3.81 1.68 -20.86
C GLY A 180 4.31 0.78 -21.99
N ASP A 181 5.51 1.04 -22.52
CA ASP A 181 6.17 0.23 -23.52
C ASP A 181 6.40 -1.23 -23.08
N GLN A 182 6.64 -1.46 -21.80
CA GLN A 182 6.83 -2.81 -21.21
C GLN A 182 5.53 -3.58 -20.97
N MET A 183 4.36 -2.98 -21.27
CA MET A 183 3.06 -3.68 -21.22
C MET A 183 2.80 -4.54 -22.46
N SER A 184 3.86 -4.99 -23.14
CA SER A 184 3.80 -5.84 -24.35
C SER A 184 4.98 -6.80 -24.42
N VAL A 185 4.80 -7.92 -25.13
CA VAL A 185 5.88 -8.91 -25.37
C VAL A 185 7.04 -8.29 -26.13
N ILE A 186 6.74 -7.46 -27.16
CA ILE A 186 7.77 -6.74 -27.93
C ILE A 186 8.53 -5.75 -27.02
N GLY A 187 7.86 -5.08 -26.12
CA GLY A 187 8.50 -4.16 -25.19
C GLY A 187 9.46 -4.86 -24.22
N VAL A 188 9.05 -5.99 -23.65
CA VAL A 188 9.92 -6.82 -22.81
C VAL A 188 11.09 -7.40 -23.63
N ALA A 189 10.83 -7.81 -24.89
CA ALA A 189 11.88 -8.30 -25.79
C ALA A 189 12.91 -7.22 -26.13
N ARG A 190 12.52 -5.95 -26.29
CA ARG A 190 13.46 -4.82 -26.47
C ARG A 190 14.40 -4.65 -25.28
N GLU A 191 13.87 -4.76 -24.05
CA GLU A 191 14.70 -4.74 -22.84
C GLU A 191 15.73 -5.88 -22.85
N LEU A 192 15.27 -7.12 -23.06
CA LEU A 192 16.13 -8.28 -23.11
C LEU A 192 17.18 -8.21 -24.24
N SER A 193 16.81 -7.65 -25.39
CA SER A 193 17.75 -7.38 -26.49
C SER A 193 18.87 -6.43 -26.05
N ALA A 194 18.55 -5.36 -25.33
CA ALA A 194 19.52 -4.40 -24.83
C ALA A 194 20.38 -4.98 -23.69
N ILE A 195 19.76 -5.72 -22.76
CA ILE A 195 20.42 -6.33 -21.59
C ILE A 195 21.44 -7.37 -22.02
N PHE A 196 21.04 -8.33 -22.88
CA PHE A 196 21.89 -9.46 -23.30
C PHE A 196 22.70 -9.19 -24.55
N ASP A 197 22.64 -8.00 -25.11
CA ASP A 197 23.36 -7.61 -26.34
C ASP A 197 23.03 -8.53 -27.52
N ARG A 198 21.74 -8.78 -27.73
CA ARG A 198 21.23 -9.68 -28.77
C ARG A 198 20.33 -8.95 -29.77
N PRO A 199 20.32 -9.33 -31.04
CA PRO A 199 19.48 -8.66 -32.04
C PRO A 199 17.99 -8.90 -31.75
N LEU A 200 17.20 -7.84 -31.82
CA LEU A 200 15.74 -7.90 -31.81
C LEU A 200 15.24 -8.33 -33.20
N LYS A 201 14.52 -9.45 -33.27
CA LYS A 201 13.94 -10.03 -34.50
C LYS A 201 12.54 -9.48 -34.74
N PHE A 202 12.41 -8.16 -34.70
CA PHE A 202 11.12 -7.49 -34.88
C PHE A 202 11.26 -6.40 -35.96
N SER A 203 10.35 -6.45 -36.91
CA SER A 203 10.14 -5.37 -37.88
C SER A 203 8.65 -5.08 -37.97
N PRO A 204 8.22 -3.86 -37.71
CA PRO A 204 6.81 -3.48 -37.84
C PRO A 204 6.30 -3.76 -39.27
N LEU A 205 5.05 -4.21 -39.36
CA LEU A 205 4.42 -4.42 -40.66
C LEU A 205 4.23 -3.08 -41.36
N GLU A 206 4.90 -2.90 -42.49
CA GLU A 206 4.69 -1.76 -43.38
C GLU A 206 3.52 -2.01 -44.34
N CYS A 207 2.50 -1.17 -44.25
CA CYS A 207 1.39 -1.20 -45.22
C CYS A 207 1.74 -0.29 -46.40
N THR A 208 2.18 -0.88 -47.51
CA THR A 208 2.50 -0.16 -48.76
C THR A 208 1.30 0.05 -49.67
N LYS A 209 0.14 -0.58 -49.36
CA LYS A 209 -1.10 -0.44 -50.10
C LYS A 209 -1.93 0.68 -49.56
N ASP A 210 -2.52 1.51 -50.43
CA ASP A 210 -3.57 2.41 -50.04
C ASP A 210 -4.84 1.55 -49.73
N LEU A 211 -5.26 1.54 -48.48
CA LEU A 211 -6.46 0.85 -48.00
C LEU A 211 -7.55 1.83 -47.60
N SER A 212 -7.44 3.13 -47.99
CA SER A 212 -8.47 4.10 -47.64
C SER A 212 -9.84 3.72 -48.22
N THR A 213 -10.88 3.97 -47.46
CA THR A 213 -12.27 3.74 -47.86
C THR A 213 -13.14 4.93 -47.43
N ASP A 214 -14.16 5.25 -48.23
CA ASP A 214 -15.18 6.27 -47.93
C ASP A 214 -16.51 5.70 -47.43
N LYS A 215 -16.58 4.38 -47.30
CA LYS A 215 -17.81 3.66 -46.88
C LYS A 215 -18.11 3.75 -45.39
N PHE A 216 -17.15 4.17 -44.59
CA PHE A 216 -17.29 4.37 -43.14
C PHE A 216 -16.69 5.71 -42.74
N LYS A 217 -17.25 6.41 -41.78
CA LYS A 217 -16.75 7.72 -41.35
C LYS A 217 -16.33 7.70 -39.88
N VAL A 218 -15.23 8.37 -39.57
CA VAL A 218 -14.75 8.58 -38.22
C VAL A 218 -14.48 10.05 -37.95
N GLU A 219 -14.82 10.50 -36.74
CA GLU A 219 -14.64 11.88 -36.29
C GLU A 219 -14.07 11.95 -34.88
N ILE A 220 -13.17 12.87 -34.62
CA ILE A 220 -12.71 13.26 -33.28
C ILE A 220 -13.25 14.65 -33.01
N LYS A 221 -14.19 14.80 -32.05
CA LYS A 221 -14.74 16.12 -31.68
C LYS A 221 -13.85 16.90 -30.69
N ASP A 222 -13.03 16.20 -29.95
CA ASP A 222 -12.18 16.76 -28.90
C ASP A 222 -10.79 16.12 -28.98
N GLU A 223 -9.80 16.86 -29.50
CA GLU A 223 -8.42 16.38 -29.65
C GLU A 223 -7.73 16.12 -28.30
N ASP A 224 -8.24 16.70 -27.18
CA ASP A 224 -7.72 16.47 -25.83
C ASP A 224 -8.08 15.06 -25.32
N VAL A 225 -9.09 14.42 -25.91
CA VAL A 225 -9.50 13.07 -25.49
C VAL A 225 -9.06 11.96 -26.43
N CYS A 226 -8.76 12.29 -27.69
CA CYS A 226 -8.26 11.34 -28.68
C CYS A 226 -7.39 12.09 -29.70
N LYS A 227 -6.15 11.63 -29.89
CA LYS A 227 -5.23 12.24 -30.86
C LYS A 227 -5.23 11.56 -32.22
N TYR A 228 -5.48 10.26 -32.22
CA TYR A 228 -5.54 9.44 -33.41
C TYR A 228 -6.56 8.33 -33.25
N TYR A 229 -7.41 8.15 -34.23
CA TYR A 229 -8.46 7.15 -34.25
C TYR A 229 -8.49 6.46 -35.60
N SER A 230 -8.40 5.12 -35.59
CA SER A 230 -8.32 4.31 -36.78
C SER A 230 -9.30 3.13 -36.69
N ILE A 231 -9.99 2.84 -37.79
CA ILE A 231 -10.93 1.74 -37.94
C ILE A 231 -10.55 0.90 -39.14
N GLY A 232 -10.25 -0.38 -38.92
CA GLY A 232 -10.17 -1.39 -39.97
C GLY A 232 -11.57 -1.95 -40.27
N VAL A 233 -12.06 -1.84 -41.50
CA VAL A 233 -13.35 -2.40 -41.93
C VAL A 233 -13.13 -3.75 -42.59
N LEU A 234 -13.68 -4.80 -41.98
CA LEU A 234 -13.59 -6.18 -42.47
C LEU A 234 -14.95 -6.79 -42.67
N LYS A 235 -15.10 -7.63 -43.72
CA LYS A 235 -16.35 -8.27 -44.12
C LYS A 235 -16.19 -9.78 -44.27
N ASN A 236 -17.33 -10.47 -44.34
CA ASN A 236 -17.45 -11.88 -44.63
C ASN A 236 -16.68 -12.81 -43.68
N LEU A 237 -16.35 -12.33 -42.47
CA LEU A 237 -15.63 -13.11 -41.47
C LEU A 237 -16.47 -14.26 -40.90
N LYS A 238 -15.79 -15.31 -40.45
CA LYS A 238 -16.40 -16.46 -39.80
C LYS A 238 -15.95 -16.55 -38.36
N ILE A 239 -16.86 -16.37 -37.43
CA ILE A 239 -16.55 -16.54 -36.01
C ILE A 239 -16.48 -18.04 -35.70
N LYS A 240 -15.38 -18.45 -35.09
CA LYS A 240 -15.11 -19.84 -34.69
C LYS A 240 -14.08 -19.87 -33.55
N ALA A 241 -13.87 -21.03 -32.94
CA ALA A 241 -12.79 -21.21 -31.97
C ALA A 241 -11.45 -20.89 -32.62
N SER A 242 -10.58 -20.25 -31.86
CA SER A 242 -9.19 -19.94 -32.27
C SER A 242 -8.36 -21.21 -32.46
N PRO A 243 -7.33 -21.17 -33.33
CA PRO A 243 -6.40 -22.28 -33.44
C PRO A 243 -5.63 -22.51 -32.14
N ASP A 244 -5.21 -23.74 -31.89
CA ASP A 244 -4.58 -24.19 -30.65
C ASP A 244 -3.38 -23.34 -30.22
N TRP A 245 -2.52 -22.94 -31.17
CA TRP A 245 -1.35 -22.10 -30.88
C TRP A 245 -1.74 -20.74 -30.28
N LEU A 246 -2.82 -20.12 -30.78
CA LEU A 246 -3.31 -18.82 -30.30
C LEU A 246 -3.91 -18.94 -28.90
N GLN A 247 -4.75 -19.97 -28.69
CA GLN A 247 -5.31 -20.26 -27.38
C GLN A 247 -4.22 -20.49 -26.33
N LYS A 248 -3.19 -21.29 -26.64
CA LYS A 248 -2.06 -21.57 -25.73
C LYS A 248 -1.33 -20.29 -25.33
N ARG A 249 -1.06 -19.39 -26.28
CA ARG A 249 -0.36 -18.12 -25.98
C ARG A 249 -1.18 -17.18 -25.09
N LEU A 250 -2.49 -17.09 -25.35
CA LEU A 250 -3.38 -16.29 -24.51
C LEU A 250 -3.45 -16.86 -23.08
N LEU A 251 -3.64 -18.16 -22.94
CA LEU A 251 -3.66 -18.83 -21.64
C LEU A 251 -2.33 -18.66 -20.88
N ALA A 252 -1.20 -18.79 -21.57
CA ALA A 252 0.13 -18.55 -21.00
C ALA A 252 0.33 -17.09 -20.56
N SER A 253 -0.49 -16.19 -21.07
CA SER A 253 -0.51 -14.76 -20.68
C SER A 253 -1.65 -14.41 -19.73
N GLY A 254 -2.34 -15.42 -19.14
CA GLY A 254 -3.43 -15.24 -18.20
C GLY A 254 -4.75 -14.77 -18.85
N VAL A 255 -4.87 -14.88 -20.18
CA VAL A 255 -6.06 -14.44 -20.92
C VAL A 255 -6.85 -15.66 -21.42
N ARG A 256 -8.14 -15.74 -21.08
CA ARG A 256 -9.02 -16.80 -21.53
C ARG A 256 -9.37 -16.62 -23.01
N ALA A 257 -9.29 -17.70 -23.78
CA ALA A 257 -9.73 -17.74 -25.17
C ALA A 257 -11.29 -17.74 -25.25
N ILE A 258 -11.83 -16.98 -26.19
CA ILE A 258 -13.28 -16.83 -26.42
C ILE A 258 -13.64 -17.25 -27.84
N ASN A 259 -13.21 -16.48 -28.83
CA ASN A 259 -13.40 -16.77 -30.25
C ASN A 259 -12.26 -16.12 -31.05
N ASN A 260 -12.10 -16.51 -32.30
CA ASN A 260 -10.97 -16.05 -33.12
C ASN A 260 -10.88 -14.52 -33.28
N VAL A 261 -11.96 -13.76 -33.21
CA VAL A 261 -11.92 -12.29 -33.34
C VAL A 261 -11.40 -11.66 -32.03
N VAL A 262 -12.04 -11.98 -30.90
CA VAL A 262 -11.64 -11.47 -29.58
C VAL A 262 -10.22 -11.92 -29.23
N ASP A 263 -9.88 -13.16 -29.54
CA ASP A 263 -8.57 -13.72 -29.25
C ASP A 263 -7.45 -13.03 -30.06
N ILE A 264 -7.70 -12.71 -31.33
CA ILE A 264 -6.75 -11.94 -32.16
C ILE A 264 -6.55 -10.54 -31.58
N THR A 265 -7.61 -9.86 -31.15
CA THR A 265 -7.48 -8.52 -30.55
C THR A 265 -6.65 -8.56 -29.26
N ASN A 266 -6.90 -9.55 -28.39
CA ASN A 266 -6.13 -9.75 -27.16
C ASN A 266 -4.67 -10.15 -27.47
N TYR A 267 -4.44 -11.02 -28.43
CA TYR A 267 -3.10 -11.43 -28.83
C TYR A 267 -2.27 -10.24 -29.34
N VAL A 268 -2.80 -9.42 -30.24
CA VAL A 268 -2.06 -8.26 -30.77
C VAL A 268 -1.89 -7.18 -29.71
N MET A 269 -2.85 -7.02 -28.80
CA MET A 269 -2.69 -6.15 -27.62
C MET A 269 -1.52 -6.60 -26.74
N LEU A 270 -1.38 -7.89 -26.47
CA LEU A 270 -0.25 -8.44 -25.70
C LEU A 270 1.07 -8.32 -26.49
N GLU A 271 1.04 -8.56 -27.80
CA GLU A 271 2.21 -8.51 -28.65
C GLU A 271 2.78 -7.07 -28.80
N TYR A 272 1.93 -6.08 -29.15
CA TYR A 272 2.30 -4.69 -29.48
C TYR A 272 2.08 -3.69 -28.32
N GLY A 273 1.23 -4.02 -27.33
CA GLY A 273 0.81 -3.08 -26.31
C GLY A 273 -0.31 -2.13 -26.75
N THR A 274 -0.89 -2.32 -27.92
CA THR A 274 -1.98 -1.52 -28.47
C THR A 274 -3.32 -2.22 -28.22
N PRO A 275 -4.24 -1.66 -27.43
CA PRO A 275 -5.58 -2.23 -27.23
C PRO A 275 -6.46 -2.04 -28.46
N PHE A 276 -7.37 -2.99 -28.66
CA PHE A 276 -8.37 -3.00 -29.73
C PHE A 276 -9.77 -3.14 -29.17
N HIS A 277 -10.75 -2.68 -29.98
CA HIS A 277 -12.15 -3.04 -29.79
C HIS A 277 -12.77 -3.42 -31.14
N ALA A 278 -13.54 -4.50 -31.17
CA ALA A 278 -14.24 -4.95 -32.37
C ALA A 278 -15.74 -4.68 -32.22
N PHE A 279 -16.26 -3.83 -33.07
CA PHE A 279 -17.69 -3.56 -33.18
C PHE A 279 -18.30 -4.42 -34.27
N ASP A 280 -19.54 -4.90 -34.05
CA ASP A 280 -20.35 -5.44 -35.13
C ASP A 280 -20.79 -4.29 -36.05
N LEU A 281 -20.30 -4.33 -37.29
CA LEU A 281 -20.51 -3.26 -38.26
C LEU A 281 -22.01 -3.11 -38.62
N ASP A 282 -22.76 -4.21 -38.59
CA ASP A 282 -24.20 -4.24 -38.94
C ASP A 282 -25.05 -3.64 -37.79
N LYS A 283 -24.49 -3.45 -36.59
CA LYS A 283 -25.11 -2.79 -35.43
C LYS A 283 -24.80 -1.28 -35.36
N LEU A 284 -23.98 -0.78 -36.29
CA LEU A 284 -23.52 0.63 -36.34
C LEU A 284 -24.19 1.38 -37.55
N ASN A 285 -24.28 2.70 -37.46
CA ASN A 285 -24.85 3.55 -38.50
C ASN A 285 -23.81 4.01 -39.56
N GLY A 286 -22.71 3.29 -39.77
CA GLY A 286 -21.63 3.62 -40.72
C GLY A 286 -20.79 4.85 -40.31
N TYR A 287 -20.86 5.22 -39.05
CA TYR A 287 -20.19 6.38 -38.46
C TYR A 287 -19.74 6.08 -37.03
N LEU A 288 -18.58 6.59 -36.63
CA LEU A 288 -18.15 6.61 -35.23
C LEU A 288 -17.54 7.98 -34.88
N CYS A 289 -17.85 8.44 -33.70
CA CYS A 289 -17.40 9.72 -33.16
C CYS A 289 -16.85 9.60 -31.74
N VAL A 290 -15.63 10.09 -31.54
CA VAL A 290 -15.03 10.18 -30.20
C VAL A 290 -15.32 11.53 -29.58
N ARG A 291 -15.94 11.56 -28.43
CA ARG A 291 -16.30 12.78 -27.68
C ARG A 291 -16.34 12.57 -26.17
N ARG A 292 -16.44 13.64 -25.42
CA ARG A 292 -16.81 13.55 -24.00
C ARG A 292 -18.27 13.17 -23.85
N ALA A 293 -18.58 12.37 -22.84
CA ALA A 293 -19.96 12.10 -22.46
C ALA A 293 -20.59 13.34 -21.81
N GLN A 294 -21.91 13.37 -21.79
CA GLN A 294 -22.69 14.35 -21.04
C GLN A 294 -22.97 13.82 -19.63
N ASN A 295 -23.15 14.72 -18.63
CA ASN A 295 -23.53 14.30 -17.30
C ASN A 295 -24.89 13.59 -17.31
N GLY A 296 -24.95 12.38 -16.72
CA GLY A 296 -26.15 11.57 -16.67
C GLY A 296 -26.42 10.75 -17.92
N GLU A 297 -25.54 10.83 -18.94
CA GLU A 297 -25.62 9.94 -20.11
C GLU A 297 -25.36 8.49 -19.68
N LYS A 298 -26.07 7.53 -20.26
CA LYS A 298 -26.02 6.13 -19.82
C LYS A 298 -25.47 5.23 -20.92
N LEU A 299 -24.69 4.25 -20.50
CA LEU A 299 -24.18 3.18 -21.37
C LEU A 299 -24.25 1.85 -20.62
N THR A 300 -24.85 0.84 -21.21
CA THR A 300 -24.74 -0.55 -20.74
C THR A 300 -23.48 -1.16 -21.35
N THR A 301 -22.56 -1.57 -20.49
CA THR A 301 -21.28 -2.17 -20.89
C THR A 301 -21.40 -3.69 -21.03
N LEU A 302 -20.37 -4.34 -21.63
CA LEU A 302 -20.33 -5.77 -21.94
C LEU A 302 -20.56 -6.71 -20.74
N ASP A 303 -20.43 -6.22 -19.51
CA ASP A 303 -20.77 -6.95 -18.28
C ASP A 303 -22.25 -6.83 -17.87
N GLY A 304 -23.11 -6.25 -18.74
CA GLY A 304 -24.54 -6.04 -18.49
C GLY A 304 -24.86 -4.95 -17.48
N VAL A 305 -23.87 -4.14 -17.04
CA VAL A 305 -24.07 -3.07 -16.05
C VAL A 305 -24.35 -1.75 -16.73
N GLU A 306 -25.49 -1.13 -16.41
CA GLU A 306 -25.79 0.25 -16.82
C GLU A 306 -24.96 1.22 -15.99
N ARG A 307 -24.12 2.03 -16.66
CA ARG A 307 -23.23 3.02 -16.05
C ARG A 307 -23.71 4.43 -16.39
N GLU A 308 -23.82 5.26 -15.37
CA GLU A 308 -24.06 6.70 -15.53
C GLU A 308 -22.74 7.40 -15.75
N LEU A 309 -22.63 8.14 -16.86
CA LEU A 309 -21.41 8.80 -17.31
C LEU A 309 -21.36 10.26 -16.85
N THR A 310 -20.15 10.78 -16.78
CA THR A 310 -19.88 12.20 -16.48
C THR A 310 -19.07 12.82 -17.61
N THR A 311 -18.80 14.11 -17.54
CA THR A 311 -17.91 14.83 -18.48
C THR A 311 -16.45 14.37 -18.43
N ASP A 312 -16.06 13.59 -17.40
CA ASP A 312 -14.74 12.94 -17.34
C ASP A 312 -14.69 11.64 -18.18
N SER A 313 -15.85 11.09 -18.53
CA SER A 313 -15.96 9.88 -19.35
C SER A 313 -15.78 10.23 -20.83
N VAL A 314 -15.03 9.42 -21.58
CA VAL A 314 -14.89 9.52 -23.02
C VAL A 314 -15.74 8.47 -23.68
N LEU A 315 -16.64 8.89 -24.55
CA LEU A 315 -17.63 8.06 -25.24
C LEU A 315 -17.35 7.97 -26.73
N ILE A 316 -17.49 6.79 -27.27
CA ILE A 316 -17.62 6.58 -28.71
C ILE A 316 -19.08 6.41 -29.01
N ASP A 317 -19.61 7.18 -29.96
CA ASP A 317 -20.99 7.08 -30.43
C ASP A 317 -21.08 6.87 -31.95
N ASP A 318 -22.20 6.30 -32.41
CA ASP A 318 -22.49 6.05 -33.82
C ASP A 318 -23.36 7.14 -34.47
N GLY A 319 -23.49 8.29 -33.80
CA GLY A 319 -24.36 9.40 -34.20
C GLY A 319 -25.77 9.34 -33.60
N GLU A 320 -26.25 8.19 -33.14
CA GLU A 320 -27.56 7.99 -32.49
C GLU A 320 -27.42 7.56 -31.04
N LYS A 321 -26.47 6.69 -30.72
CA LYS A 321 -26.25 6.09 -29.40
C LYS A 321 -24.77 5.97 -29.05
N GLY A 322 -24.47 5.96 -27.74
CA GLY A 322 -23.16 5.55 -27.25
C GLY A 322 -22.95 4.04 -27.43
N VAL A 323 -21.75 3.68 -27.94
CA VAL A 323 -21.41 2.29 -28.28
C VAL A 323 -20.18 1.77 -27.53
N CYS A 324 -19.36 2.65 -26.93
CA CYS A 324 -18.17 2.22 -26.18
C CYS A 324 -17.70 3.32 -25.23
N LEU A 325 -17.28 2.95 -24.04
CA LEU A 325 -16.50 3.82 -23.18
C LEU A 325 -15.03 3.74 -23.61
N ALA A 326 -14.58 4.75 -24.35
CA ALA A 326 -13.32 4.79 -25.09
C ALA A 326 -12.11 4.38 -24.22
N GLY A 327 -11.39 3.36 -24.67
CA GLY A 327 -10.18 2.84 -24.01
C GLY A 327 -10.43 2.17 -22.65
N VAL A 328 -11.68 1.95 -22.24
CA VAL A 328 -12.05 1.36 -20.96
C VAL A 328 -12.89 0.10 -21.15
N PHE A 329 -14.09 0.22 -21.77
CA PHE A 329 -15.00 -0.91 -21.88
C PHE A 329 -15.99 -0.77 -23.02
N GLY A 330 -16.20 -1.84 -23.82
CA GLY A 330 -17.17 -1.87 -24.89
C GLY A 330 -18.61 -1.81 -24.41
N GLY A 331 -19.51 -1.33 -25.27
CA GLY A 331 -20.95 -1.35 -25.04
C GLY A 331 -21.59 -2.66 -25.52
N GLU A 332 -22.57 -3.18 -24.77
CA GLU A 332 -23.36 -4.38 -25.10
C GLU A 332 -24.08 -4.24 -26.44
N ASN A 333 -24.53 -3.03 -26.77
CA ASN A 333 -25.36 -2.74 -27.95
C ASN A 333 -24.59 -2.78 -29.29
N SER A 334 -23.28 -2.97 -29.28
CA SER A 334 -22.43 -3.06 -30.47
C SER A 334 -21.48 -4.26 -30.44
N GLU A 335 -21.67 -5.16 -29.48
CA GLU A 335 -20.88 -6.38 -29.28
C GLU A 335 -20.97 -7.30 -30.51
N ILE A 336 -19.87 -7.95 -30.85
CA ILE A 336 -19.81 -9.04 -31.81
C ILE A 336 -20.41 -10.32 -31.20
N ASP A 337 -21.16 -11.05 -31.98
CA ASP A 337 -21.73 -12.35 -31.62
C ASP A 337 -21.44 -13.42 -32.69
N ASP A 338 -21.81 -14.67 -32.47
CA ASP A 338 -21.56 -15.80 -33.39
C ASP A 338 -22.14 -15.61 -34.81
N ASN A 339 -23.05 -14.67 -35.00
CA ASN A 339 -23.68 -14.37 -36.27
C ASN A 339 -23.06 -13.17 -36.98
N SER A 340 -22.19 -12.43 -36.30
CA SER A 340 -21.50 -11.24 -36.86
C SER A 340 -20.60 -11.64 -38.04
N LYS A 341 -20.78 -10.96 -39.16
CA LYS A 341 -20.05 -11.20 -40.42
C LYS A 341 -19.17 -10.03 -40.84
N ASN A 342 -19.51 -8.87 -40.35
CA ASN A 342 -18.83 -7.64 -40.71
C ASN A 342 -18.41 -6.93 -39.42
N ILE A 343 -17.17 -6.48 -39.33
CA ILE A 343 -16.67 -5.79 -38.14
C ILE A 343 -15.97 -4.47 -38.45
N ALA A 344 -16.10 -3.54 -37.54
CA ALA A 344 -15.24 -2.34 -37.44
C ALA A 344 -14.24 -2.55 -36.31
N LEU A 345 -12.96 -2.71 -36.66
CA LEU A 345 -11.89 -2.95 -35.71
C LEU A 345 -11.19 -1.64 -35.34
N GLU A 346 -11.40 -1.22 -34.10
CA GLU A 346 -10.84 0.02 -33.55
C GLU A 346 -9.39 -0.18 -33.10
N ALA A 347 -8.54 0.81 -33.45
CA ALA A 347 -7.24 1.04 -32.84
C ALA A 347 -7.02 2.56 -32.67
N ALA A 348 -6.77 3.05 -31.49
CA ALA A 348 -6.80 4.47 -31.19
C ALA A 348 -5.71 4.90 -30.18
N TYR A 349 -5.43 6.21 -30.15
CA TYR A 349 -4.60 6.82 -29.10
C TYR A 349 -5.45 7.68 -28.17
N PHE A 350 -5.68 7.18 -26.98
CA PHE A 350 -6.32 7.93 -25.90
C PHE A 350 -5.27 8.40 -24.90
N PRO A 351 -5.20 9.72 -24.56
CA PRO A 351 -4.22 10.24 -23.61
C PRO A 351 -4.36 9.60 -22.22
N ALA A 352 -3.24 9.25 -21.59
CA ALA A 352 -3.17 8.52 -20.33
C ALA A 352 -4.00 9.16 -19.21
N ALA A 353 -3.90 10.47 -19.00
CA ALA A 353 -4.64 11.18 -17.96
C ALA A 353 -6.16 11.17 -18.21
N THR A 354 -6.58 11.22 -19.45
CA THR A 354 -7.99 11.20 -19.86
C THR A 354 -8.60 9.82 -19.63
N THR A 355 -7.92 8.75 -20.09
CA THR A 355 -8.39 7.37 -19.85
C THR A 355 -8.45 7.05 -18.36
N ARG A 356 -7.47 7.48 -17.57
CA ARG A 356 -7.49 7.28 -16.10
C ARG A 356 -8.70 7.96 -15.45
N ARG A 357 -9.06 9.20 -15.85
CA ARG A 357 -10.25 9.87 -15.35
C ARG A 357 -11.52 9.16 -15.77
N SER A 358 -11.61 8.74 -17.04
CA SER A 358 -12.74 8.00 -17.58
C SER A 358 -12.97 6.68 -16.84
N ALA A 359 -11.93 5.86 -16.66
CA ALA A 359 -11.98 4.61 -15.90
C ALA A 359 -12.40 4.83 -14.43
N ARG A 360 -11.84 5.85 -13.78
CA ARG A 360 -12.17 6.18 -12.39
C ARG A 360 -13.61 6.67 -12.23
N SER A 361 -14.15 7.44 -13.20
CA SER A 361 -15.52 7.97 -13.14
C SER A 361 -16.58 6.86 -13.10
N VAL A 362 -16.29 5.70 -13.68
CA VAL A 362 -17.18 4.51 -13.69
C VAL A 362 -16.72 3.41 -12.71
N GLY A 363 -15.62 3.61 -11.98
CA GLY A 363 -15.11 2.65 -11.01
C GLY A 363 -14.62 1.32 -11.61
N TYR A 364 -14.21 1.32 -12.89
CA TYR A 364 -13.79 0.11 -13.61
C TYR A 364 -12.40 0.26 -14.23
N ARG A 365 -11.63 -0.82 -14.22
CA ARG A 365 -10.31 -0.89 -14.83
C ARG A 365 -10.18 -2.18 -15.64
N SER A 366 -9.83 -2.05 -16.91
CA SER A 366 -9.58 -3.16 -17.83
C SER A 366 -8.11 -3.27 -18.22
N GLU A 367 -7.74 -4.36 -18.90
CA GLU A 367 -6.40 -4.53 -19.50
C GLU A 367 -6.11 -3.45 -20.56
N ALA A 368 -7.13 -2.99 -21.28
CA ALA A 368 -7.00 -1.87 -22.21
C ALA A 368 -6.71 -0.56 -21.46
N SER A 369 -7.52 -0.21 -20.45
CA SER A 369 -7.32 1.02 -19.68
C SER A 369 -5.99 1.04 -18.94
N ALA A 370 -5.52 -0.12 -18.45
CA ALA A 370 -4.22 -0.26 -17.80
C ALA A 370 -3.03 0.09 -18.72
N ARG A 371 -3.16 -0.19 -20.02
CA ARG A 371 -2.17 0.20 -21.05
C ARG A 371 -2.27 1.67 -21.40
N PHE A 372 -3.47 2.17 -21.72
CA PHE A 372 -3.67 3.59 -22.03
C PHE A 372 -3.25 4.50 -20.86
N GLU A 373 -3.54 4.14 -19.61
CA GLU A 373 -3.16 4.91 -18.41
C GLU A 373 -1.65 5.07 -18.23
N ARG A 374 -0.84 4.15 -18.78
CA ARG A 374 0.63 4.24 -18.78
C ARG A 374 1.20 4.92 -20.03
N GLY A 375 0.36 5.09 -21.05
CA GLY A 375 0.74 5.57 -22.36
C GLY A 375 1.12 4.44 -23.30
N ILE A 376 0.58 4.46 -24.50
CA ILE A 376 0.88 3.54 -25.58
C ILE A 376 1.70 4.24 -26.66
N ASP A 377 2.35 3.46 -27.51
CA ASP A 377 3.07 3.99 -28.67
C ASP A 377 2.10 4.36 -29.80
N ILE A 378 1.97 5.65 -30.12
CA ILE A 378 1.05 6.12 -31.15
C ILE A 378 1.47 5.63 -32.54
N GLU A 379 2.79 5.51 -32.82
CA GLU A 379 3.31 5.05 -34.11
C GLU A 379 3.13 3.51 -34.30
N ALA A 380 2.98 2.76 -33.19
CA ALA A 380 2.70 1.33 -33.24
C ALA A 380 1.24 0.99 -33.59
N ILE A 381 0.30 1.95 -33.51
CA ILE A 381 -1.14 1.69 -33.70
C ILE A 381 -1.42 1.16 -35.11
N ARG A 382 -0.91 1.80 -36.14
CA ARG A 382 -1.12 1.40 -37.53
C ARG A 382 -0.50 0.03 -37.87
N PRO A 383 0.77 -0.28 -37.52
CA PRO A 383 1.34 -1.60 -37.67
C PRO A 383 0.58 -2.69 -36.88
N ALA A 384 0.13 -2.40 -35.67
CA ALA A 384 -0.67 -3.32 -34.86
C ALA A 384 -2.03 -3.60 -35.49
N LEU A 385 -2.71 -2.55 -36.01
CA LEU A 385 -3.97 -2.71 -36.75
C LEU A 385 -3.79 -3.62 -37.98
N MET A 386 -2.74 -3.39 -38.77
CA MET A 386 -2.41 -4.24 -39.93
C MET A 386 -2.15 -5.68 -39.52
N ARG A 387 -1.45 -5.91 -38.41
CA ARG A 387 -1.21 -7.25 -37.85
C ARG A 387 -2.51 -7.95 -37.46
N ALA A 388 -3.40 -7.24 -36.78
CA ALA A 388 -4.71 -7.79 -36.39
C ALA A 388 -5.57 -8.12 -37.61
N MET A 389 -5.63 -7.22 -38.61
CA MET A 389 -6.35 -7.45 -39.86
C MET A 389 -5.79 -8.62 -40.66
N GLN A 390 -4.45 -8.76 -40.75
CA GLN A 390 -3.81 -9.92 -41.39
C GLN A 390 -4.25 -11.23 -40.69
N LEU A 391 -4.19 -11.28 -39.37
CA LEU A 391 -4.60 -12.47 -38.61
C LEU A 391 -6.10 -12.79 -38.80
N LEU A 392 -6.95 -11.77 -38.91
CA LEU A 392 -8.38 -11.97 -39.19
C LEU A 392 -8.61 -12.54 -40.59
N VAL A 393 -7.83 -12.11 -41.60
CA VAL A 393 -7.87 -12.74 -42.94
C VAL A 393 -7.45 -14.19 -42.88
N GLU A 394 -6.36 -14.51 -42.18
CA GLU A 394 -5.81 -15.86 -42.09
C GLU A 394 -6.66 -16.82 -41.25
N LEU A 395 -7.21 -16.35 -40.12
CA LEU A 395 -7.85 -17.18 -39.11
C LEU A 395 -9.38 -17.10 -39.08
N ALA A 396 -9.96 -16.02 -39.62
CA ALA A 396 -11.40 -15.79 -39.66
C ALA A 396 -11.97 -15.69 -41.11
N ASP A 397 -11.16 -15.99 -42.13
CA ASP A 397 -11.52 -15.88 -43.54
C ASP A 397 -12.05 -14.49 -43.95
N ALA A 398 -11.64 -13.42 -43.23
CA ALA A 398 -12.12 -12.07 -43.42
C ALA A 398 -11.62 -11.43 -44.73
N GLU A 399 -12.43 -10.53 -45.29
CA GLU A 399 -12.05 -9.69 -46.41
C GLU A 399 -11.85 -8.24 -45.96
N ILE A 400 -10.67 -7.65 -46.24
CA ILE A 400 -10.41 -6.27 -45.92
C ILE A 400 -11.14 -5.37 -46.92
N GLU A 401 -12.06 -4.55 -46.41
CA GLU A 401 -12.73 -3.51 -47.21
C GLU A 401 -11.91 -2.22 -47.23
N GLY A 402 -11.31 -1.85 -46.13
CA GLY A 402 -10.44 -0.69 -46.03
C GLY A 402 -10.09 -0.25 -44.64
N VAL A 403 -9.40 0.88 -44.53
CA VAL A 403 -9.04 1.55 -43.27
C VAL A 403 -9.48 3.01 -43.35
N VAL A 404 -10.09 3.48 -42.26
CA VAL A 404 -10.48 4.89 -42.09
C VAL A 404 -9.74 5.46 -40.90
N GLU A 405 -9.11 6.59 -41.08
CA GLU A 405 -8.25 7.21 -40.06
C GLU A 405 -8.59 8.70 -39.90
N THR A 406 -8.48 9.21 -38.69
CA THR A 406 -8.58 10.61 -38.36
C THR A 406 -7.62 11.00 -37.24
N GLY A 407 -7.13 12.24 -37.26
CA GLY A 407 -6.11 12.72 -36.36
C GLY A 407 -4.68 12.52 -36.92
N LYS A 408 -3.70 12.59 -36.04
CA LYS A 408 -2.28 12.41 -36.36
C LYS A 408 -1.71 11.21 -35.60
N ASN A 409 -1.08 10.28 -36.32
CA ASN A 409 -0.41 9.10 -35.76
C ASN A 409 1.07 9.32 -35.45
N GLU A 410 1.50 10.56 -35.36
CA GLU A 410 2.89 10.94 -35.10
C GLU A 410 2.96 11.91 -33.93
N LEU A 411 4.02 11.82 -33.14
CA LEU A 411 4.36 12.79 -32.10
C LEU A 411 5.42 13.78 -32.62
N GLU A 412 5.45 14.98 -32.06
CA GLU A 412 6.54 15.89 -32.27
C GLU A 412 7.86 15.26 -31.83
N PRO A 413 8.91 15.26 -32.65
CA PRO A 413 10.18 14.61 -32.34
C PRO A 413 10.83 15.20 -31.07
N ILE A 414 11.18 14.35 -30.13
CA ILE A 414 11.87 14.74 -28.88
C ILE A 414 13.36 14.50 -29.10
N GLU A 415 14.15 15.57 -29.11
CA GLU A 415 15.59 15.52 -29.25
C GLU A 415 16.27 15.95 -27.95
N ILE A 416 17.14 15.09 -27.39
CA ILE A 416 17.80 15.34 -26.12
C ILE A 416 19.32 15.33 -26.31
N THR A 417 20.01 16.29 -25.72
CA THR A 417 21.47 16.35 -25.69
C THR A 417 21.99 15.71 -24.40
N LEU A 418 22.79 14.68 -24.55
CA LEU A 418 23.50 14.00 -23.48
C LEU A 418 24.92 14.55 -23.34
N ARG A 419 25.24 15.18 -22.23
CA ARG A 419 26.60 15.67 -21.89
C ARG A 419 27.32 14.60 -21.06
N TYR A 420 28.43 14.06 -21.55
CA TYR A 420 29.13 12.96 -20.87
C TYR A 420 29.63 13.33 -19.47
N ALA A 421 30.00 14.59 -19.24
CA ALA A 421 30.37 15.05 -17.89
C ALA A 421 29.23 14.95 -16.86
N GLN A 422 27.96 15.00 -17.29
CA GLN A 422 26.81 14.84 -16.41
C GLN A 422 26.65 13.39 -15.92
N ILE A 423 27.04 12.41 -16.73
CA ILE A 423 27.00 11.00 -16.34
C ILE A 423 27.87 10.80 -15.11
N LYS A 424 29.13 11.23 -15.17
CA LYS A 424 30.08 11.16 -14.03
C LYS A 424 29.58 11.95 -12.83
N ARG A 425 29.05 13.15 -13.05
CA ARG A 425 28.53 13.99 -11.95
C ARG A 425 27.38 13.36 -11.21
N ILE A 426 26.47 12.66 -11.91
CA ILE A 426 25.24 12.10 -11.36
C ILE A 426 25.48 10.68 -10.82
N LEU A 427 26.12 9.82 -11.60
CA LEU A 427 26.33 8.42 -11.24
C LEU A 427 27.57 8.19 -10.37
N GLY A 428 28.49 9.17 -10.29
CA GLY A 428 29.73 9.04 -9.53
C GLY A 428 30.78 8.12 -10.14
N CYS A 429 30.55 7.57 -11.32
CA CYS A 429 31.46 6.68 -12.05
C CYS A 429 31.67 7.15 -13.49
N ASP A 430 32.79 6.76 -14.08
CA ASP A 430 33.09 7.04 -15.49
C ASP A 430 32.55 5.89 -16.36
N ILE A 431 31.72 6.23 -17.35
CA ILE A 431 31.25 5.31 -18.40
C ILE A 431 31.72 5.90 -19.73
N ALA A 432 32.38 5.07 -20.54
CA ALA A 432 32.92 5.51 -21.82
C ALA A 432 31.79 6.01 -22.77
N PRO A 433 31.99 7.13 -23.49
CA PRO A 433 30.99 7.68 -24.38
C PRO A 433 30.43 6.67 -25.40
N GLU A 434 31.30 5.81 -25.94
CA GLU A 434 30.94 4.78 -26.92
C GLU A 434 29.98 3.75 -26.31
N LYS A 435 30.20 3.37 -25.04
CA LYS A 435 29.28 2.50 -24.31
C LYS A 435 27.94 3.16 -24.04
N CYS A 436 27.93 4.44 -23.68
CA CYS A 436 26.70 5.19 -23.49
C CYS A 436 25.87 5.26 -24.76
N ILE A 437 26.51 5.55 -25.90
CA ILE A 437 25.88 5.55 -27.22
C ILE A 437 25.31 4.17 -27.54
N SER A 438 26.11 3.13 -27.40
CA SER A 438 25.69 1.74 -27.68
C SER A 438 24.47 1.31 -26.85
N ILE A 439 24.44 1.65 -25.57
CA ILE A 439 23.29 1.35 -24.69
C ILE A 439 22.02 2.03 -25.21
N LEU A 440 22.09 3.33 -25.51
CA LEU A 440 20.92 4.07 -25.97
C LEU A 440 20.44 3.58 -27.35
N GLU A 441 21.36 3.29 -28.28
CA GLU A 441 21.00 2.76 -29.60
C GLU A 441 20.30 1.39 -29.50
N LYS A 442 20.75 0.51 -28.61
CA LYS A 442 20.09 -0.79 -28.32
C LYS A 442 18.68 -0.63 -27.74
N LEU A 443 18.45 0.43 -26.99
CA LEU A 443 17.12 0.79 -26.48
C LEU A 443 16.25 1.51 -27.52
N GLY A 444 16.74 1.70 -28.76
CA GLY A 444 16.00 2.31 -29.86
C GLY A 444 16.16 3.82 -30.00
N PHE A 445 17.00 4.48 -29.19
CA PHE A 445 17.30 5.91 -29.38
C PHE A 445 18.20 6.11 -30.60
N LYS A 446 17.81 7.03 -31.48
CA LYS A 446 18.59 7.31 -32.67
C LYS A 446 19.65 8.37 -32.38
N ASN A 447 20.91 8.03 -32.58
CA ASN A 447 22.01 8.97 -32.45
C ASN A 447 22.04 9.94 -33.66
N LEU A 448 21.88 11.23 -33.36
CA LEU A 448 21.91 12.31 -34.36
C LEU A 448 23.30 12.92 -34.53
N GLY A 449 24.33 12.35 -33.89
CA GLY A 449 25.71 12.82 -33.89
C GLY A 449 26.09 13.66 -32.68
N GLY A 450 27.35 14.05 -32.61
CA GLY A 450 27.87 14.78 -31.45
C GLY A 450 29.35 15.10 -31.56
N ASN A 451 29.96 15.38 -30.43
CA ASN A 451 31.40 15.64 -30.30
C ASN A 451 31.97 14.96 -29.02
N ALA A 452 33.22 15.21 -28.70
CA ALA A 452 33.86 14.62 -27.53
C ALA A 452 33.21 14.97 -26.15
N ALA A 453 32.36 16.01 -26.09
CA ALA A 453 31.72 16.46 -24.85
C ALA A 453 30.24 16.01 -24.73
N ALA A 454 29.54 15.83 -25.87
CA ALA A 454 28.11 15.51 -25.85
C ALA A 454 27.67 14.85 -27.17
N ALA A 455 26.59 14.08 -27.10
CA ALA A 455 25.85 13.56 -28.24
C ALA A 455 24.37 13.92 -28.18
N LYS A 456 23.68 13.98 -29.31
CA LYS A 456 22.27 14.29 -29.43
C LYS A 456 21.52 13.03 -29.87
N PHE A 457 20.40 12.75 -29.19
CA PHE A 457 19.58 11.57 -29.42
C PHE A 457 18.16 11.97 -29.76
N LEU A 458 17.55 11.30 -30.73
CA LEU A 458 16.10 11.29 -30.95
C LEU A 458 15.48 10.19 -30.11
N VAL A 459 14.47 10.54 -29.33
CA VAL A 459 13.72 9.62 -28.51
C VAL A 459 12.77 8.77 -29.34
N PRO A 460 12.73 7.43 -29.23
CA PRO A 460 11.75 6.62 -29.95
C PRO A 460 10.32 6.89 -29.46
N SER A 461 9.33 6.74 -30.34
CA SER A 461 7.90 7.03 -30.06
C SER A 461 7.38 6.30 -28.83
N PHE A 462 7.75 5.06 -28.61
CA PHE A 462 7.33 4.24 -27.45
C PHE A 462 7.91 4.71 -26.11
N ARG A 463 8.91 5.62 -26.11
CA ARG A 463 9.48 6.25 -24.90
C ARG A 463 9.19 7.76 -24.82
N ALA A 464 8.41 8.30 -25.76
CA ALA A 464 8.12 9.74 -25.80
C ALA A 464 7.30 10.24 -24.59
N VAL A 465 6.64 9.33 -23.87
CA VAL A 465 5.82 9.67 -22.68
C VAL A 465 6.69 9.91 -21.45
N ASP A 466 7.82 9.22 -21.31
CA ASP A 466 8.64 9.22 -20.09
C ASP A 466 10.04 9.81 -20.26
N VAL A 467 10.65 9.71 -21.43
CA VAL A 467 11.99 10.23 -21.69
C VAL A 467 11.93 11.60 -22.35
N THR A 468 12.10 12.65 -21.57
CA THR A 468 11.94 14.04 -22.04
C THR A 468 13.12 14.94 -21.69
N ARG A 469 14.05 14.47 -20.85
CA ARG A 469 15.16 15.26 -20.29
C ARG A 469 16.48 14.48 -20.33
N GLU A 470 17.61 15.20 -20.21
CA GLU A 470 18.94 14.60 -20.14
C GLU A 470 19.09 13.56 -19.01
N ILE A 471 18.45 13.81 -17.87
CA ILE A 471 18.52 12.89 -16.73
C ILE A 471 17.88 11.53 -17.05
N ASP A 472 16.84 11.53 -17.89
CA ASP A 472 16.13 10.31 -18.26
C ASP A 472 17.03 9.43 -19.15
N LEU A 473 17.88 10.03 -20.03
CA LEU A 473 18.92 9.29 -20.77
C LEU A 473 20.02 8.73 -19.85
N ILE A 474 20.39 9.49 -18.80
CA ILE A 474 21.38 9.02 -17.83
C ILE A 474 20.84 7.84 -17.02
N GLU A 475 19.54 7.84 -16.68
CA GLU A 475 18.86 6.73 -16.04
C GLU A 475 18.90 5.47 -16.92
N GLU A 476 18.58 5.58 -18.21
CA GLU A 476 18.66 4.47 -19.16
C GLU A 476 20.08 3.87 -19.23
N ILE A 477 21.10 4.72 -19.24
CA ILE A 477 22.49 4.26 -19.21
C ILE A 477 22.81 3.56 -17.89
N ALA A 478 22.38 4.10 -16.76
CA ALA A 478 22.66 3.55 -15.45
C ALA A 478 22.05 2.15 -15.27
N ARG A 479 20.77 1.98 -15.60
CA ARG A 479 20.05 0.73 -15.42
C ARG A 479 20.59 -0.40 -16.31
N ILE A 480 20.89 -0.13 -17.59
CA ILE A 480 21.46 -1.14 -18.50
C ILE A 480 22.95 -1.37 -18.23
N ASN A 481 23.70 -0.37 -17.77
CA ASN A 481 25.07 -0.58 -17.32
C ASN A 481 25.12 -1.49 -16.10
N GLY A 482 24.10 -1.49 -15.24
CA GLY A 482 23.98 -2.20 -13.97
C GLY A 482 24.29 -1.29 -12.76
N TYR A 483 23.35 -1.16 -11.85
CA TYR A 483 23.53 -0.41 -10.60
C TYR A 483 24.55 -1.09 -9.65
N ASP A 484 24.66 -2.40 -9.71
CA ASP A 484 25.64 -3.21 -8.98
C ASP A 484 27.10 -2.86 -9.33
N LYS A 485 27.34 -2.32 -10.53
CA LYS A 485 28.66 -1.88 -11.00
C LYS A 485 29.03 -0.47 -10.51
N ILE A 486 28.10 0.26 -9.90
CA ILE A 486 28.33 1.59 -9.36
C ILE A 486 28.84 1.45 -7.92
N THR A 487 30.11 1.79 -7.69
CA THR A 487 30.72 1.66 -6.38
C THR A 487 30.12 2.66 -5.40
N PRO A 488 29.54 2.21 -4.27
CA PRO A 488 29.03 3.11 -3.25
C PRO A 488 30.18 3.91 -2.61
N THR A 489 29.97 5.20 -2.47
CA THR A 489 30.93 6.10 -1.84
C THR A 489 30.32 6.83 -0.65
N LEU A 490 31.11 7.04 0.39
CA LEU A 490 30.67 7.85 1.51
C LEU A 490 30.87 9.34 1.18
N PRO A 491 29.89 10.20 1.45
CA PRO A 491 30.07 11.64 1.29
C PRO A 491 31.18 12.14 2.23
N ALA A 492 31.97 13.09 1.75
CA ALA A 492 32.97 13.74 2.56
C ALA A 492 32.31 14.43 3.76
N LYS A 493 32.77 14.10 4.96
CA LYS A 493 32.33 14.75 6.22
C LYS A 493 33.17 15.97 6.49
N ASN A 494 32.63 17.15 6.27
CA ASN A 494 33.30 18.43 6.55
C ASN A 494 32.96 19.02 7.94
N GLN A 495 32.02 18.39 8.65
CA GLN A 495 31.52 18.83 9.95
C GLN A 495 31.49 17.67 10.95
N THR A 496 31.81 17.98 12.19
CA THR A 496 31.63 17.03 13.29
C THR A 496 30.11 16.85 13.53
N PRO A 497 29.63 15.62 13.60
CA PRO A 497 28.21 15.40 13.89
C PRO A 497 27.86 15.96 15.27
N GLU A 498 26.82 16.77 15.34
CA GLU A 498 26.28 17.27 16.59
C GLU A 498 24.82 16.89 16.74
N ILE A 499 24.47 16.32 17.88
CA ILE A 499 23.10 16.04 18.25
C ILE A 499 22.45 17.34 18.71
N SER A 500 21.32 17.71 18.15
CA SER A 500 20.57 18.91 18.52
C SER A 500 20.16 18.89 20.01
N LEU A 501 19.94 20.06 20.60
CA LEU A 501 19.44 20.12 21.97
C LEU A 501 18.12 19.40 22.13
N GLU A 502 17.25 19.48 21.13
CA GLU A 502 15.94 18.82 21.10
C GLU A 502 16.10 17.30 21.19
N GLU A 503 16.96 16.72 20.36
CA GLU A 503 17.25 15.28 20.38
C GLU A 503 17.90 14.83 21.70
N LYS A 504 18.82 15.65 22.26
CA LYS A 504 19.39 15.37 23.59
C LYS A 504 18.33 15.33 24.68
N VAL A 505 17.35 16.26 24.63
CA VAL A 505 16.25 16.31 25.61
C VAL A 505 15.30 15.11 25.40
N ILE A 506 14.91 14.81 24.16
CA ILE A 506 14.04 13.66 23.85
C ILE A 506 14.70 12.36 24.35
N LYS A 507 15.98 12.17 24.05
CA LYS A 507 16.71 10.99 24.53
C LYS A 507 16.71 10.92 26.05
N LYS A 508 16.97 12.03 26.74
CA LYS A 508 16.96 12.08 28.21
C LYS A 508 15.56 11.79 28.77
N VAL A 509 14.50 12.31 28.13
CA VAL A 509 13.10 12.02 28.53
C VAL A 509 12.80 10.53 28.40
N ASN A 510 13.17 9.90 27.27
CA ASN A 510 13.03 8.46 27.07
C ASN A 510 13.76 7.67 28.17
N GLU A 511 15.01 7.97 28.43
CA GLU A 511 15.79 7.33 29.48
C GLU A 511 15.14 7.46 30.86
N LEU A 512 14.56 8.63 31.16
CA LEU A 512 13.85 8.88 32.41
C LEU A 512 12.54 8.09 32.53
N MET A 513 11.74 8.03 31.48
CA MET A 513 10.50 7.24 31.47
C MET A 513 10.79 5.75 31.63
N LEU A 514 11.73 5.21 30.85
CA LEU A 514 12.17 3.81 30.97
C LEU A 514 12.74 3.50 32.36
N SER A 515 13.62 4.36 32.91
CA SER A 515 14.18 4.16 34.26
C SER A 515 13.17 4.35 35.39
N SER A 516 12.01 4.92 35.09
CA SER A 516 10.87 5.03 36.02
C SER A 516 9.90 3.85 35.89
N GLY A 517 10.18 2.86 35.03
CA GLY A 517 9.41 1.63 34.87
C GLY A 517 8.27 1.71 33.86
N LEU A 518 8.26 2.73 32.98
CA LEU A 518 7.27 2.81 31.90
C LEU A 518 7.81 2.18 30.62
N ASP A 519 6.95 1.45 29.92
CA ASP A 519 7.23 0.92 28.59
C ASP A 519 6.88 1.96 27.51
N GLU A 520 7.73 2.10 26.49
CA GLU A 520 7.42 2.95 25.33
C GLU A 520 6.38 2.27 24.43
N ILE A 521 5.37 3.03 24.01
CA ILE A 521 4.35 2.58 23.07
C ILE A 521 4.29 3.52 21.88
N ILE A 522 3.79 3.01 20.76
CA ILE A 522 3.55 3.77 19.54
C ILE A 522 2.09 3.56 19.14
N THR A 523 1.33 4.65 19.09
CA THR A 523 -0.07 4.63 18.69
C THR A 523 -0.29 5.41 17.41
N THR A 524 -1.37 5.12 16.67
CA THR A 524 -1.68 5.83 15.44
C THR A 524 -2.03 7.29 15.71
N SER A 525 -1.57 8.17 14.82
CA SER A 525 -1.95 9.60 14.84
C SER A 525 -3.32 9.85 14.23
N LEU A 526 -3.82 8.91 13.39
CA LEU A 526 -5.17 8.95 12.84
C LEU A 526 -6.14 8.35 13.83
N ILE A 527 -7.17 9.12 14.17
CA ILE A 527 -8.23 8.73 15.09
C ILE A 527 -9.59 9.08 14.49
N GLY A 528 -10.65 8.53 15.09
CA GLY A 528 -12.02 8.84 14.73
C GLY A 528 -12.85 9.28 15.93
N LYS A 529 -14.02 9.84 15.66
CA LYS A 529 -14.96 10.23 16.68
C LYS A 529 -15.36 9.10 17.66
N PRO A 530 -15.54 7.83 17.20
CA PRO A 530 -15.85 6.73 18.12
C PRO A 530 -14.80 6.55 19.23
N LEU A 531 -13.51 6.75 18.93
CA LEU A 531 -12.45 6.67 19.94
C LEU A 531 -12.56 7.82 20.96
N LEU A 532 -12.78 9.05 20.50
CA LEU A 532 -12.93 10.20 21.39
C LEU A 532 -14.15 10.05 22.31
N ASP A 533 -15.30 9.67 21.77
CA ASP A 533 -16.53 9.44 22.53
C ASP A 533 -16.35 8.34 23.60
N LYS A 534 -15.62 7.28 23.25
CA LYS A 534 -15.29 6.19 24.18
C LYS A 534 -14.55 6.69 25.42
N TYR A 535 -13.65 7.65 25.27
CA TYR A 535 -12.79 8.19 26.33
C TYR A 535 -13.23 9.55 26.84
N MET A 536 -14.50 9.93 26.61
CA MET A 536 -15.08 11.22 27.06
C MET A 536 -14.27 12.44 26.59
N GLN A 537 -13.74 12.37 25.36
CA GLN A 537 -12.98 13.46 24.77
C GLN A 537 -13.78 14.08 23.64
N SER A 538 -13.59 15.37 23.43
CA SER A 538 -14.14 16.10 22.29
C SER A 538 -13.02 16.62 21.41
N SER A 539 -13.26 16.68 20.10
CA SER A 539 -12.43 17.43 19.17
C SER A 539 -12.99 18.82 18.94
N ASP A 540 -12.10 19.79 18.77
CA ASP A 540 -12.49 21.07 18.19
C ASP A 540 -12.57 20.88 16.67
N ASP A 541 -13.78 20.67 16.16
CA ASP A 541 -14.02 20.38 14.75
C ASP A 541 -13.55 21.50 13.80
N ALA A 542 -13.51 22.73 14.27
CA ALA A 542 -13.02 23.87 13.51
C ALA A 542 -11.50 23.86 13.35
N LYS A 543 -10.80 23.17 14.27
CA LYS A 543 -9.35 23.03 14.29
C LYS A 543 -8.86 21.62 13.95
N ALA A 544 -9.76 20.71 13.62
CA ALA A 544 -9.41 19.34 13.29
C ALA A 544 -8.82 19.23 11.87
N VAL A 545 -7.72 18.51 11.73
CA VAL A 545 -7.15 18.13 10.43
C VAL A 545 -7.86 16.86 9.98
N LYS A 546 -8.79 17.00 9.03
CA LYS A 546 -9.64 15.90 8.55
C LYS A 546 -9.04 15.23 7.31
N VAL A 547 -9.21 13.91 7.19
CA VAL A 547 -8.84 13.12 6.00
C VAL A 547 -10.00 13.20 5.01
N LEU A 548 -9.70 13.53 3.73
CA LEU A 548 -10.72 13.71 2.68
C LEU A 548 -11.49 12.41 2.37
N ASN A 549 -10.79 11.28 2.31
CA ASN A 549 -11.35 9.97 1.99
C ASN A 549 -10.78 8.94 2.95
N SER A 550 -11.30 8.93 4.17
CA SER A 550 -10.90 7.98 5.21
C SER A 550 -11.28 6.55 4.84
N ALA A 551 -10.38 5.60 5.11
CA ALA A 551 -10.64 4.18 4.92
C ALA A 551 -11.66 3.60 5.94
N SER A 552 -11.83 4.27 7.10
CA SER A 552 -12.78 3.87 8.14
C SER A 552 -13.16 5.05 9.02
N ASP A 553 -14.27 4.93 9.74
CA ASP A 553 -14.72 5.92 10.74
C ASP A 553 -13.77 6.06 11.93
N GLU A 554 -12.84 5.11 12.09
CA GLU A 554 -11.82 5.14 13.14
C GLU A 554 -10.60 5.98 12.77
N SER A 555 -10.48 6.46 11.50
CA SER A 555 -9.29 7.12 10.94
C SER A 555 -9.63 8.44 10.25
N THR A 556 -10.61 9.18 10.70
CA THR A 556 -11.18 10.35 10.02
C THR A 556 -10.40 11.65 10.21
N MET A 557 -9.55 11.74 11.23
CA MET A 557 -8.81 12.97 11.56
C MET A 557 -7.47 12.69 12.26
N LEU A 558 -6.56 13.65 12.22
CA LEU A 558 -5.37 13.66 13.05
C LEU A 558 -5.70 14.07 14.50
N ARG A 559 -5.09 13.39 15.47
CA ARG A 559 -5.35 13.61 16.91
C ARG A 559 -4.92 15.00 17.39
N GLN A 560 -5.80 15.65 18.16
CA GLN A 560 -5.54 16.93 18.84
C GLN A 560 -4.95 16.71 20.26
N THR A 561 -5.11 15.53 20.83
CA THR A 561 -4.59 15.07 22.11
C THR A 561 -4.17 13.61 21.99
N MET A 562 -3.23 13.19 22.81
CA MET A 562 -2.79 11.80 22.89
C MET A 562 -3.56 10.96 23.92
N ALA A 563 -4.38 11.60 24.75
CA ALA A 563 -5.03 10.96 25.89
C ALA A 563 -5.89 9.76 25.48
N ALA A 564 -6.73 9.86 24.43
CA ALA A 564 -7.53 8.75 23.94
C ALA A 564 -6.67 7.58 23.47
N SER A 565 -5.58 7.87 22.78
CA SER A 565 -4.66 6.85 22.23
C SER A 565 -3.98 6.04 23.32
N VAL A 566 -3.38 6.70 24.33
CA VAL A 566 -2.70 6.01 25.44
C VAL A 566 -3.67 5.25 26.34
N LEU A 567 -4.86 5.83 26.60
CA LEU A 567 -5.90 5.13 27.34
C LEU A 567 -6.45 3.92 26.60
N ASN A 568 -6.54 3.97 25.26
CA ASN A 568 -6.97 2.82 24.47
C ASN A 568 -5.96 1.68 24.50
N CYS A 569 -4.67 2.01 24.42
CA CYS A 569 -3.60 1.03 24.58
C CYS A 569 -3.68 0.36 25.96
N MET A 570 -3.82 1.14 27.04
CA MET A 570 -3.97 0.61 28.38
C MET A 570 -5.21 -0.30 28.50
N LYS A 571 -6.35 0.14 27.97
CA LYS A 571 -7.61 -0.62 28.03
C LYS A 571 -7.50 -1.93 27.25
N TYR A 572 -6.86 -1.94 26.11
CA TYR A 572 -6.60 -3.15 25.34
C TYR A 572 -5.79 -4.17 26.16
N ASN A 573 -4.69 -3.73 26.75
CA ASN A 573 -3.86 -4.58 27.60
C ASN A 573 -4.62 -5.09 28.84
N TYR A 574 -5.39 -4.20 29.51
CA TYR A 574 -6.21 -4.56 30.65
C TYR A 574 -7.24 -5.64 30.33
N ASP A 575 -7.89 -5.56 29.15
CA ASP A 575 -8.87 -6.55 28.69
C ASP A 575 -8.21 -7.89 28.34
N ASN A 576 -6.96 -7.87 27.89
CA ASN A 576 -6.14 -9.06 27.63
C ASN A 576 -5.36 -9.55 28.87
N ALA A 577 -5.93 -9.34 30.05
CA ALA A 577 -5.45 -9.84 31.35
C ALA A 577 -4.16 -9.16 31.87
N GLN A 578 -3.57 -8.21 31.18
CA GLN A 578 -2.44 -7.43 31.70
C GLN A 578 -2.96 -6.31 32.59
N LYS A 579 -3.02 -6.57 33.91
CA LYS A 579 -3.64 -5.63 34.86
C LYS A 579 -2.74 -4.48 35.29
N THR A 580 -1.43 -4.65 35.23
CA THR A 580 -0.44 -3.59 35.46
C THR A 580 0.05 -3.08 34.13
N VAL A 581 -0.20 -1.81 33.85
CA VAL A 581 0.23 -1.14 32.62
C VAL A 581 0.81 0.21 32.99
N TRP A 582 2.10 0.38 32.75
CA TRP A 582 2.83 1.61 32.87
C TRP A 582 3.43 1.91 31.49
N ALA A 583 2.85 2.83 30.77
CA ALA A 583 3.23 3.08 29.37
C ALA A 583 3.31 4.59 29.06
N TYR A 584 4.20 4.95 28.15
CA TYR A 584 4.34 6.32 27.66
C TYR A 584 4.59 6.35 26.14
N GLU A 585 4.28 7.49 25.54
CA GLU A 585 4.57 7.77 24.14
C GLU A 585 5.07 9.22 23.99
N ILE A 586 6.12 9.42 23.20
CA ILE A 586 6.48 10.72 22.64
C ILE A 586 5.92 10.78 21.24
N GLY A 587 4.79 11.43 21.07
CA GLY A 587 4.08 11.52 19.82
C GLY A 587 3.81 12.96 19.38
N LYS A 588 3.01 13.12 18.32
CA LYS A 588 2.60 14.43 17.83
C LYS A 588 1.09 14.61 17.94
N THR A 589 0.69 15.84 18.17
CA THR A 589 -0.70 16.34 18.07
C THR A 589 -0.77 17.41 16.98
N TYR A 590 -1.95 17.60 16.39
CA TYR A 590 -2.15 18.40 15.20
C TYR A 590 -3.36 19.32 15.38
N VAL A 591 -3.17 20.61 15.11
CA VAL A 591 -4.23 21.62 15.25
C VAL A 591 -4.12 22.63 14.11
N VAL A 592 -5.22 22.91 13.42
CA VAL A 592 -5.28 24.01 12.46
C VAL A 592 -5.27 25.34 13.23
N GLU A 593 -4.21 26.12 13.10
CA GLU A 593 -4.08 27.45 13.71
C GLU A 593 -4.45 28.58 12.73
N ASN A 594 -4.11 28.40 11.46
CA ASN A 594 -4.36 29.40 10.41
C ASN A 594 -4.96 28.74 9.17
N PRO A 595 -5.66 29.47 8.30
CA PRO A 595 -6.01 28.96 6.99
C PRO A 595 -4.76 28.54 6.19
N ALA A 596 -4.86 27.46 5.42
CA ALA A 596 -3.79 27.03 4.52
C ALA A 596 -3.55 28.09 3.43
N ASP A 597 -2.29 28.30 3.05
CA ASP A 597 -1.88 29.14 1.92
C ASP A 597 -0.86 28.42 1.05
N GLU A 598 -0.35 29.04 -0.02
CA GLU A 598 0.63 28.44 -0.95
C GLU A 598 1.95 28.03 -0.26
N LYS A 599 2.25 28.55 0.93
CA LYS A 599 3.53 28.34 1.63
C LYS A 599 3.38 27.50 2.89
N SER A 600 2.17 27.35 3.42
CA SER A 600 1.90 26.70 4.70
C SER A 600 0.57 25.96 4.70
N SER A 601 0.56 24.76 5.26
CA SER A 601 -0.67 24.00 5.53
C SER A 601 -1.56 24.64 6.59
N GLY A 602 -1.07 25.64 7.34
CA GLY A 602 -1.75 26.25 8.47
C GLY A 602 -1.88 25.34 9.70
N VAL A 603 -1.32 24.14 9.64
CA VAL A 603 -1.38 23.14 10.72
C VAL A 603 -0.16 23.28 11.63
N LYS A 604 -0.43 23.39 12.94
CA LYS A 604 0.59 23.27 13.97
C LYS A 604 0.72 21.84 14.43
N GLU A 605 1.92 21.31 14.30
CA GLU A 605 2.35 20.06 14.92
C GLU A 605 3.03 20.37 16.25
N SER A 606 2.68 19.65 17.30
CA SER A 606 3.34 19.76 18.62
C SER A 606 3.76 18.39 19.09
N ARG A 607 4.98 18.27 19.55
CA ARG A 607 5.45 17.07 20.25
C ARG A 607 4.89 17.05 21.67
N VAL A 608 4.39 15.90 22.06
CA VAL A 608 3.73 15.68 23.34
C VAL A 608 4.27 14.40 23.96
N LEU A 609 4.62 14.46 25.22
CA LEU A 609 4.89 13.31 26.06
C LEU A 609 3.59 12.95 26.79
N ALA A 610 3.04 11.79 26.52
CA ALA A 610 1.85 11.29 27.20
C ALA A 610 2.10 9.90 27.79
N GLY A 611 1.38 9.54 28.84
CA GLY A 611 1.48 8.21 29.41
C GLY A 611 0.34 7.88 30.35
N VAL A 612 0.27 6.60 30.70
CA VAL A 612 -0.77 6.01 31.54
C VAL A 612 -0.15 5.00 32.50
N LEU A 613 -0.61 5.02 33.73
CA LEU A 613 -0.18 4.13 34.81
C LEU A 613 -1.40 3.52 35.50
N THR A 614 -1.40 2.22 35.69
CA THR A 614 -2.42 1.49 36.46
C THR A 614 -1.86 0.19 37.00
N GLY A 615 -2.47 -0.35 38.06
CA GLY A 615 -2.10 -1.64 38.63
C GLY A 615 -1.13 -1.55 39.81
N GLU A 616 -0.32 -2.56 39.97
CA GLU A 616 0.61 -2.68 41.11
C GLU A 616 1.92 -1.94 40.83
N VAL A 617 2.51 -1.35 41.86
CA VAL A 617 3.89 -0.83 41.78
C VAL A 617 4.81 -2.01 42.06
N GLU A 618 5.79 -2.24 41.19
CA GLU A 618 6.78 -3.29 41.38
C GLU A 618 7.64 -2.99 42.63
N ASN A 619 7.51 -3.85 43.64
CA ASN A 619 8.21 -3.69 44.92
C ASN A 619 9.26 -4.78 45.08
N SER A 620 10.45 -4.36 45.50
CA SER A 620 11.52 -5.29 45.86
C SER A 620 11.21 -6.21 47.08
N LYS A 621 10.12 -5.93 47.80
CA LYS A 621 9.67 -6.74 48.96
C LYS A 621 8.44 -7.54 48.58
N TRP A 622 8.62 -8.83 48.39
CA TRP A 622 7.55 -9.79 48.01
C TRP A 622 6.28 -9.79 48.91
N GLN A 623 6.38 -9.26 50.12
CA GLN A 623 5.25 -9.20 51.08
C GLN A 623 4.48 -7.87 51.03
N VAL A 624 4.97 -6.84 50.33
CA VAL A 624 4.35 -5.51 50.32
C VAL A 624 3.78 -5.25 48.94
N LYS A 625 2.47 -5.32 48.80
CA LYS A 625 1.76 -4.86 47.57
C LYS A 625 1.42 -3.40 47.72
N SER A 626 1.93 -2.57 46.85
CA SER A 626 1.53 -1.18 46.72
C SER A 626 0.87 -0.98 45.35
N HIS A 627 -0.17 -0.17 45.30
CA HIS A 627 -0.87 0.18 44.07
C HIS A 627 -0.44 1.53 43.59
N THR A 628 -0.48 1.70 42.28
CA THR A 628 -0.27 3.00 41.63
C THR A 628 -1.25 4.02 42.22
N ASP A 629 -0.76 5.16 42.64
CA ASP A 629 -1.55 6.25 43.19
C ASP A 629 -1.15 7.60 42.55
N PHE A 630 -1.82 8.68 42.95
CA PHE A 630 -1.52 10.02 42.46
C PHE A 630 -0.06 10.46 42.75
N TYR A 631 0.48 10.05 43.92
CA TYR A 631 1.85 10.44 44.31
C TYR A 631 2.92 9.66 43.55
N THR A 632 2.60 8.42 43.14
CA THR A 632 3.46 7.63 42.25
C THR A 632 3.68 8.36 40.93
N LEU A 633 2.57 8.79 40.27
CA LEU A 633 2.66 9.57 39.03
C LEU A 633 3.32 10.94 39.26
N LYS A 634 2.92 11.66 40.33
CA LYS A 634 3.49 12.96 40.67
C LYS A 634 5.01 12.88 40.85
N GLY A 635 5.50 11.85 41.52
CA GLY A 635 6.94 11.62 41.71
C GLY A 635 7.70 11.45 40.40
N ILE A 636 7.12 10.73 39.42
CA ILE A 636 7.71 10.57 38.06
C ILE A 636 7.78 11.93 37.36
N ILE A 637 6.70 12.70 37.41
CA ILE A 637 6.63 14.04 36.77
C ILE A 637 7.59 15.04 37.43
N GLU A 638 7.67 15.04 38.77
CA GLU A 638 8.63 15.88 39.50
C GLU A 638 10.09 15.49 39.20
N LYS A 639 10.38 14.19 39.13
CA LYS A 639 11.69 13.68 38.72
C LYS A 639 12.04 14.15 37.30
N LEU A 640 11.10 14.11 36.37
CA LEU A 640 11.29 14.62 35.02
C LEU A 640 11.70 16.11 35.02
N PHE A 641 11.00 16.95 35.78
CA PHE A 641 11.30 18.37 35.84
C PHE A 641 12.63 18.67 36.54
N ASP A 642 12.98 17.89 37.56
CA ASP A 642 14.22 18.05 38.29
C ASP A 642 15.44 17.65 37.44
N GLU A 643 15.37 16.53 36.77
CA GLU A 643 16.43 16.05 35.87
C GLU A 643 16.60 16.91 34.61
N LEU A 644 15.55 17.57 34.16
CA LEU A 644 15.64 18.57 33.08
C LEU A 644 16.02 19.97 33.60
N GLY A 645 16.15 20.15 34.93
CA GLY A 645 16.55 21.43 35.57
C GLY A 645 15.46 22.52 35.46
N VAL A 646 14.20 22.17 35.26
CA VAL A 646 13.11 23.14 35.04
C VAL A 646 12.18 23.32 36.23
N THR A 647 12.34 22.57 37.33
CA THR A 647 11.46 22.56 38.52
C THR A 647 11.07 23.95 38.99
N LYS A 648 12.02 24.90 39.05
CA LYS A 648 11.83 26.30 39.51
C LYS A 648 10.96 27.14 38.55
N ARG A 649 10.75 26.68 37.36
CA ARG A 649 9.95 27.33 36.29
C ARG A 649 8.55 26.74 36.20
N ILE A 650 8.28 25.65 36.88
CA ILE A 650 7.00 24.95 36.84
C ILE A 650 6.18 25.28 38.10
N LYS A 651 4.89 25.51 37.91
CA LYS A 651 3.89 25.61 38.95
C LYS A 651 2.75 24.63 38.68
N LEU A 652 2.46 23.80 39.66
CA LEU A 652 1.31 22.91 39.63
C LEU A 652 0.07 23.65 40.20
N THR A 653 -1.06 23.50 39.53
CA THR A 653 -2.37 24.04 39.96
C THR A 653 -3.44 22.97 39.78
N PRO A 654 -4.57 23.03 40.52
CA PRO A 654 -5.66 22.12 40.30
C PRO A 654 -6.12 22.10 38.82
N CYS A 655 -6.57 20.94 38.34
CA CYS A 655 -7.06 20.77 36.97
C CYS A 655 -8.56 20.45 37.02
N GLU A 656 -9.41 21.47 36.78
CA GLU A 656 -10.87 21.37 36.91
C GLU A 656 -11.60 21.42 35.57
N ASP A 657 -10.88 21.72 34.48
CA ASP A 657 -11.42 22.00 33.14
C ASP A 657 -11.12 20.89 32.10
N VAL A 658 -10.73 19.71 32.54
CA VAL A 658 -10.51 18.55 31.66
C VAL A 658 -11.49 17.45 32.08
N ASP A 659 -12.56 17.29 31.32
CA ASP A 659 -13.72 16.45 31.64
C ASP A 659 -13.42 14.96 31.96
N TYR A 660 -12.38 14.42 31.37
CA TYR A 660 -11.95 13.04 31.58
C TYR A 660 -10.93 12.86 32.73
N MET A 661 -10.58 13.97 33.41
CA MET A 661 -9.70 13.94 34.59
C MET A 661 -10.52 14.09 35.88
N HIS A 662 -9.99 13.53 36.95
CA HIS A 662 -10.61 13.60 38.27
C HIS A 662 -10.54 15.04 38.83
N PRO A 663 -11.65 15.68 39.22
CA PRO A 663 -11.67 17.11 39.56
C PRO A 663 -10.78 17.49 40.75
N TYR A 664 -10.51 16.55 41.66
CA TYR A 664 -9.70 16.81 42.88
C TYR A 664 -8.36 16.06 42.91
N ARG A 665 -8.12 15.10 42.00
CA ARG A 665 -6.88 14.31 41.96
C ARG A 665 -6.18 14.46 40.64
N SER A 666 -6.13 15.71 40.16
CA SER A 666 -5.43 16.09 38.95
C SER A 666 -4.82 17.46 39.07
N ALA A 667 -3.76 17.69 38.32
CA ALA A 667 -3.01 18.93 38.34
C ALA A 667 -2.62 19.38 36.92
N LYS A 668 -2.67 20.68 36.67
CA LYS A 668 -2.09 21.33 35.50
C LYS A 668 -0.62 21.61 35.73
N VAL A 669 0.16 21.47 34.69
CA VAL A 669 1.56 21.84 34.59
C VAL A 669 1.65 23.21 33.93
N ASN A 670 2.02 24.24 34.69
CA ASN A 670 2.10 25.61 34.20
C ASN A 670 3.54 26.10 34.22
N VAL A 671 3.96 26.81 33.18
CA VAL A 671 5.22 27.52 33.14
C VAL A 671 5.05 28.91 33.74
N LEU A 672 5.97 29.26 34.64
CA LEU A 672 6.03 30.58 35.25
C LEU A 672 6.59 31.59 34.24
N GLY A 673 5.80 32.61 33.89
CA GLY A 673 6.15 33.72 33.01
C GLY A 673 5.43 35.00 33.44
N LYS A 674 5.24 35.95 32.51
CA LYS A 674 4.36 37.12 32.77
C LYS A 674 2.95 36.65 33.12
N ASN A 675 2.47 35.61 32.43
CA ASN A 675 1.25 34.88 32.73
C ASN A 675 1.62 33.41 32.94
N LEU A 676 0.78 32.66 33.65
CA LEU A 676 0.86 31.20 33.72
C LEU A 676 0.45 30.61 32.37
N THR A 677 1.33 29.82 31.77
CA THR A 677 1.05 29.10 30.52
C THR A 677 0.96 27.62 30.82
N CYS A 678 -0.23 27.03 30.64
CA CYS A 678 -0.43 25.59 30.79
C CYS A 678 0.27 24.86 29.64
N ILE A 679 1.11 23.90 29.97
CA ILE A 679 1.83 23.03 29.02
C ILE A 679 1.42 21.57 29.12
N GLY A 680 0.50 21.24 30.03
CA GLY A 680 0.05 19.88 30.22
C GLY A 680 -0.70 19.67 31.52
N TYR A 681 -1.07 18.43 31.77
CA TYR A 681 -1.78 18.00 32.98
C TYR A 681 -1.42 16.55 33.32
N PHE A 682 -1.65 16.17 34.56
CA PHE A 682 -1.53 14.80 35.02
C PHE A 682 -2.45 14.52 36.20
N GLY A 683 -2.76 13.25 36.43
CA GLY A 683 -3.58 12.84 37.57
C GLY A 683 -4.41 11.59 37.29
N GLN A 684 -5.40 11.35 38.14
CA GLN A 684 -6.35 10.25 38.03
C GLN A 684 -7.38 10.56 36.92
N ILE A 685 -7.83 9.57 36.17
CA ILE A 685 -8.96 9.73 35.25
C ILE A 685 -10.26 9.87 36.03
N HIS A 686 -11.27 10.48 35.40
CA HIS A 686 -12.57 10.71 36.01
C HIS A 686 -13.24 9.36 36.39
N PRO A 687 -13.87 9.23 37.57
CA PRO A 687 -14.55 8.00 38.01
C PRO A 687 -15.60 7.50 36.99
N ILE A 688 -16.38 8.39 36.40
CA ILE A 688 -17.35 8.05 35.34
C ILE A 688 -16.65 7.39 34.14
N LEU A 689 -15.50 7.91 33.72
CA LEU A 689 -14.71 7.28 32.63
C LEU A 689 -14.20 5.90 33.04
N LYS A 690 -13.69 5.76 34.27
CA LYS A 690 -13.26 4.47 34.82
C LYS A 690 -14.38 3.42 34.76
N ASP A 691 -15.58 3.79 35.22
CA ASP A 691 -16.76 2.92 35.20
C ASP A 691 -17.22 2.59 33.80
N LYS A 692 -17.24 3.57 32.88
CA LYS A 692 -17.51 3.36 31.43
C LYS A 692 -16.54 2.37 30.79
N LEU A 693 -15.28 2.42 31.18
CA LEU A 693 -14.24 1.48 30.74
C LEU A 693 -14.28 0.13 31.46
N LYS A 694 -15.17 -0.05 32.45
CA LYS A 694 -15.31 -1.29 33.25
C LYS A 694 -14.01 -1.72 33.95
N ILE A 695 -13.20 -0.77 34.41
CA ILE A 695 -11.96 -1.05 35.14
C ILE A 695 -12.30 -1.22 36.63
N LYS A 696 -12.08 -2.41 37.14
CA LYS A 696 -12.44 -2.77 38.55
C LYS A 696 -11.18 -2.96 39.39
N GLY A 697 -11.27 -2.58 40.65
CA GLY A 697 -10.26 -2.91 41.69
C GLY A 697 -8.96 -2.09 41.64
N GLN A 698 -8.79 -1.18 40.67
CA GLN A 698 -7.61 -0.33 40.56
C GLN A 698 -7.94 1.03 39.97
N ASP A 699 -7.13 2.04 40.26
CA ASP A 699 -7.23 3.36 39.67
C ASP A 699 -6.32 3.49 38.45
N VAL A 700 -6.64 4.46 37.58
CA VAL A 700 -5.88 4.77 36.37
C VAL A 700 -5.42 6.22 36.46
N PHE A 701 -4.15 6.41 36.22
CA PHE A 701 -3.50 7.72 36.21
C PHE A 701 -2.91 7.97 34.85
N MET A 702 -2.95 9.22 34.39
CA MET A 702 -2.39 9.61 33.10
C MET A 702 -1.75 10.98 33.17
N PHE A 703 -0.92 11.26 32.18
CA PHE A 703 -0.33 12.58 31.97
C PHE A 703 -0.21 12.90 30.48
N GLU A 704 -0.26 14.18 30.17
CA GLU A 704 0.02 14.72 28.84
C GLU A 704 0.75 16.06 28.99
N ILE A 705 1.95 16.18 28.43
CA ILE A 705 2.83 17.37 28.57
C ILE A 705 3.36 17.76 27.20
N ASN A 706 3.19 19.02 26.82
CA ASN A 706 3.75 19.57 25.60
C ASN A 706 5.29 19.66 25.71
N LEU A 707 5.96 18.79 24.99
CA LEU A 707 7.42 18.63 25.06
C LEU A 707 8.15 19.80 24.38
N ASP A 708 7.60 20.38 23.31
CA ASP A 708 8.20 21.54 22.63
C ASP A 708 8.25 22.76 23.57
N SER A 709 7.18 22.98 24.33
CA SER A 709 7.15 24.01 25.36
C SER A 709 8.16 23.74 26.47
N LEU A 710 8.34 22.49 26.87
CA LEU A 710 9.34 22.10 27.86
C LEU A 710 10.78 22.33 27.35
N ILE A 711 11.05 21.96 26.10
CA ILE A 711 12.35 22.18 25.43
C ILE A 711 12.68 23.67 25.34
N SER A 712 11.68 24.52 25.05
CA SER A 712 11.90 25.97 24.96
C SER A 712 12.38 26.58 26.28
N ILE A 713 11.88 26.09 27.41
CA ILE A 713 12.32 26.52 28.74
C ILE A 713 13.77 26.11 29.00
N ILE A 714 14.16 24.92 28.53
CA ILE A 714 15.52 24.42 28.69
C ILE A 714 16.50 25.26 27.87
N LYS A 715 16.13 25.68 26.65
CA LYS A 715 16.94 26.59 25.81
C LYS A 715 17.29 27.92 26.50
N GLU A 716 16.38 28.41 27.34
CA GLU A 716 16.52 29.67 28.06
C GLU A 716 17.36 29.55 29.34
N HIS A 717 17.60 28.36 29.86
CA HIS A 717 18.22 28.13 31.15
C HIS A 717 19.39 27.16 31.11
N THR A 718 20.52 27.59 31.60
CA THR A 718 21.71 26.75 31.82
C THR A 718 21.80 26.34 33.29
N VAL A 719 21.78 25.03 33.53
CA VAL A 719 22.05 24.49 34.88
C VAL A 719 23.53 24.76 35.22
N ARG A 720 23.79 25.43 36.34
CA ARG A 720 25.16 25.74 36.80
C ARG A 720 25.44 24.99 38.08
N PHE A 721 26.62 24.42 38.17
CA PHE A 721 27.11 23.80 39.38
C PHE A 721 27.20 24.83 40.55
N LYS A 722 26.75 24.43 41.73
CA LYS A 722 26.92 25.15 42.99
C LYS A 722 27.80 24.33 43.91
N LYS A 723 28.73 25.00 44.60
CA LYS A 723 29.55 24.34 45.60
C LYS A 723 28.65 23.72 46.68
N LEU A 724 29.04 22.54 47.15
CA LEU A 724 28.37 21.91 48.30
C LEU A 724 28.57 22.74 49.54
N PRO A 725 27.56 22.93 50.40
CA PRO A 725 27.67 23.66 51.66
C PRO A 725 28.66 22.95 52.59
N GLN A 726 29.48 23.71 53.28
CA GLN A 726 30.47 23.20 54.26
C GLN A 726 29.91 23.13 55.68
N PHE A 727 28.82 23.84 55.95
CA PHE A 727 28.23 23.93 57.29
C PHE A 727 26.94 23.07 57.35
N PRO A 728 26.58 22.52 58.56
CA PRO A 728 25.46 21.60 58.70
C PRO A 728 24.11 22.30 58.46
N GLU A 729 23.16 21.54 57.88
CA GLU A 729 21.76 21.92 57.81
C GLU A 729 21.07 21.73 59.14
N VAL A 730 20.28 22.72 59.53
CA VAL A 730 19.39 22.65 60.71
C VAL A 730 17.96 22.48 60.26
N ARG A 731 17.27 21.56 60.96
CA ARG A 731 15.82 21.28 60.71
C ARG A 731 15.02 21.66 61.94
N ARG A 732 13.88 22.35 61.74
CA ARG A 732 12.95 22.70 62.80
C ARG A 732 11.52 22.39 62.31
N ASP A 733 10.77 21.73 63.20
CA ASP A 733 9.43 21.34 62.92
C ASP A 733 8.43 22.36 63.48
N LEU A 734 7.36 22.61 62.81
CA LEU A 734 6.33 23.54 63.15
C LEU A 734 4.95 22.94 62.83
N ALA A 735 4.10 22.68 63.86
CA ALA A 735 2.76 22.17 63.66
C ALA A 735 1.70 23.20 63.99
N PHE A 736 0.66 23.27 63.16
CA PHE A 736 -0.43 24.19 63.34
C PHE A 736 -1.72 23.69 62.69
N ILE A 737 -2.84 24.23 63.18
CA ILE A 737 -4.15 24.01 62.60
C ILE A 737 -4.49 25.24 61.74
N ILE A 738 -5.03 25.00 60.58
CA ILE A 738 -5.34 26.03 59.57
C ILE A 738 -6.59 25.61 58.78
N ASN A 739 -7.28 26.58 58.17
CA ASN A 739 -8.42 26.29 57.31
C ASN A 739 -8.02 25.32 56.16
N GLU A 740 -8.87 24.37 55.88
CA GLU A 740 -8.57 23.27 54.93
C GLU A 740 -8.42 23.78 53.48
N GLU A 741 -9.00 24.88 53.12
CA GLU A 741 -8.87 25.47 51.79
C GLU A 741 -7.50 26.13 51.52
N VAL A 742 -6.73 26.43 52.57
CA VAL A 742 -5.41 27.05 52.42
C VAL A 742 -4.45 26.04 51.81
N SER A 743 -3.88 26.37 50.63
CA SER A 743 -2.99 25.48 49.89
C SER A 743 -1.61 25.38 50.55
N PHE A 744 -0.95 24.24 50.37
CA PHE A 744 0.44 24.03 50.79
C PHE A 744 1.37 25.10 50.17
N ASP A 745 1.19 25.42 48.91
CA ASP A 745 2.01 26.40 48.16
C ASP A 745 1.91 27.79 48.78
N ASP A 746 0.74 28.18 49.24
CA ASP A 746 0.54 29.49 49.86
C ASP A 746 1.23 29.57 51.21
N ILE A 747 1.08 28.50 52.00
CA ILE A 747 1.81 28.38 53.30
C ILE A 747 3.33 28.39 53.06
N GLN A 748 3.82 27.59 52.13
CA GLN A 748 5.26 27.55 51.81
C GLN A 748 5.81 28.90 51.37
N ARG A 749 5.02 29.67 50.60
CA ARG A 749 5.37 31.02 50.14
C ARG A 749 5.51 31.96 51.33
N VAL A 750 4.63 31.87 52.29
CA VAL A 750 4.69 32.67 53.52
C VAL A 750 5.92 32.29 54.36
N ILE A 751 6.16 30.97 54.55
CA ILE A 751 7.34 30.46 55.24
C ILE A 751 8.66 30.94 54.58
N LYS A 752 8.75 30.72 53.27
CA LYS A 752 9.92 31.16 52.47
C LYS A 752 10.17 32.68 52.59
N GLY A 753 9.08 33.48 52.56
CA GLY A 753 9.22 34.91 52.71
C GLY A 753 9.43 35.40 54.14
N ALA A 754 9.35 34.52 55.15
CA ALA A 754 9.58 34.83 56.57
C ALA A 754 11.03 34.53 56.99
N VAL A 755 11.68 33.53 56.38
CA VAL A 755 13.08 33.15 56.63
C VAL A 755 13.97 33.97 55.70
N GLN A 756 15.14 34.36 56.19
CA GLN A 756 16.16 35.03 55.36
C GLN A 756 16.53 34.14 54.14
N GLN A 757 16.58 34.76 52.95
CA GLN A 757 16.80 33.99 51.67
C GLN A 757 18.11 33.22 51.61
N ASN A 758 19.19 33.73 52.21
CA ASN A 758 20.49 33.06 52.25
C ASN A 758 20.49 31.83 53.16
N ILE A 759 19.61 31.77 54.16
CA ILE A 759 19.48 30.69 55.15
C ILE A 759 18.41 29.65 54.72
N PHE A 760 17.33 30.05 54.07
CA PHE A 760 16.26 29.14 53.70
C PHE A 760 16.69 28.16 52.61
N LYS A 761 16.63 26.85 52.91
CA LYS A 761 16.95 25.77 51.96
C LYS A 761 15.71 25.01 51.49
N GLY A 762 14.60 25.09 52.20
CA GLY A 762 13.33 24.46 51.81
C GLY A 762 12.38 24.25 52.99
N SER A 763 11.16 23.86 52.68
CA SER A 763 10.20 23.38 53.67
C SER A 763 9.43 22.21 53.09
N GLU A 764 9.11 21.24 53.91
CA GLU A 764 8.34 20.05 53.54
C GLU A 764 7.23 19.80 54.57
N VAL A 765 6.06 19.32 54.10
CA VAL A 765 5.04 18.79 54.97
C VAL A 765 5.34 17.33 55.22
N PHE A 766 5.36 16.90 56.46
CA PHE A 766 5.57 15.51 56.83
C PHE A 766 4.42 14.88 57.54
N ASP A 767 3.40 15.65 57.96
CA ASP A 767 2.15 15.15 58.52
C ASP A 767 0.96 16.06 58.19
N VAL A 768 -0.15 15.42 57.86
CA VAL A 768 -1.47 16.04 57.59
C VAL A 768 -2.52 15.28 58.34
N TYR A 769 -3.22 15.90 59.25
CA TYR A 769 -4.26 15.25 60.03
C TYR A 769 -5.60 16.02 59.94
N GLN A 770 -6.64 15.25 59.59
CA GLN A 770 -8.04 15.70 59.65
C GLN A 770 -8.85 14.59 60.37
N GLY A 771 -9.28 14.80 61.58
CA GLY A 771 -9.96 13.78 62.38
C GLY A 771 -10.73 14.36 63.54
N GLU A 772 -11.22 13.50 64.47
CA GLU A 772 -12.15 13.83 65.53
C GLU A 772 -11.72 14.98 66.48
N ASN A 773 -10.44 15.33 66.50
CA ASN A 773 -9.90 16.41 67.33
C ASN A 773 -9.59 17.71 66.57
N ILE A 774 -10.09 17.87 65.34
CA ILE A 774 -9.95 19.07 64.51
C ILE A 774 -11.36 19.53 64.10
N ASP A 775 -11.65 20.81 64.28
CA ASP A 775 -12.91 21.40 63.88
C ASP A 775 -13.17 21.23 62.35
N LYS A 776 -14.46 21.05 62.02
CA LYS A 776 -14.85 20.95 60.60
C LYS A 776 -14.39 22.18 59.82
N GLY A 777 -13.80 21.99 58.63
CA GLY A 777 -13.24 23.06 57.81
C GLY A 777 -11.79 23.40 58.14
N PHE A 778 -11.15 22.69 59.05
CA PHE A 778 -9.74 22.85 59.43
C PHE A 778 -8.95 21.57 59.21
N LYS A 779 -7.62 21.71 59.00
CA LYS A 779 -6.63 20.66 58.94
C LYS A 779 -5.44 21.01 59.85
N SER A 780 -4.84 19.99 60.45
CA SER A 780 -3.52 20.10 61.12
C SER A 780 -2.42 19.78 60.12
N LEU A 781 -1.41 20.64 60.04
CA LEU A 781 -0.24 20.45 59.20
C LEU A 781 1.03 20.51 60.05
N ALA A 782 1.93 19.57 59.81
CA ALA A 782 3.30 19.64 60.39
C ALA A 782 4.32 19.88 59.27
N PHE A 783 5.02 20.98 59.35
CA PHE A 783 6.07 21.40 58.43
C PHE A 783 7.44 21.23 59.05
N ARG A 784 8.36 20.71 58.21
CA ARG A 784 9.81 20.74 58.53
C ARG A 784 10.45 21.86 57.69
N ILE A 785 11.12 22.83 58.36
CA ILE A 785 11.79 23.94 57.77
C ILE A 785 13.28 23.65 57.81
N LYS A 786 13.94 23.70 56.65
CA LYS A 786 15.37 23.42 56.46
C LYS A 786 16.11 24.75 56.33
N MET A 787 17.10 24.96 57.17
CA MET A 787 17.89 26.18 57.25
C MET A 787 19.39 25.86 57.23
N GLN A 788 20.20 26.60 56.46
CA GLN A 788 21.62 26.40 56.36
C GLN A 788 22.26 27.70 55.88
N ASP A 789 23.34 28.17 56.55
CA ASP A 789 24.18 29.26 56.06
C ASP A 789 25.36 28.68 55.30
N GLU A 790 25.76 29.32 54.22
CA GLU A 790 26.91 28.89 53.38
C GLU A 790 28.23 29.29 54.00
N ASN A 791 28.25 30.27 54.96
CA ASN A 791 29.44 30.88 55.49
C ASN A 791 29.72 30.55 56.97
N ALA A 792 28.69 30.09 57.71
CA ALA A 792 28.85 29.80 59.16
C ALA A 792 27.83 28.75 59.66
N THR A 793 28.15 28.13 60.79
CA THR A 793 27.18 27.30 61.51
C THR A 793 26.11 28.23 62.15
N LEU A 794 24.82 27.88 61.94
CA LEU A 794 23.69 28.63 62.53
C LEU A 794 23.68 28.46 64.05
N THR A 795 23.62 29.57 64.78
CA THR A 795 23.47 29.53 66.26
C THR A 795 21.99 29.37 66.60
N ASP A 796 21.67 28.84 67.79
CA ASP A 796 20.29 28.66 68.26
C ASP A 796 19.54 29.98 68.32
N GLU A 797 20.18 31.09 68.66
CA GLU A 797 19.54 32.41 68.64
C GLU A 797 19.09 32.84 67.23
N VAL A 798 19.88 32.59 66.21
CA VAL A 798 19.50 32.88 64.82
C VAL A 798 18.34 31.99 64.37
N ILE A 799 18.39 30.70 64.69
CA ILE A 799 17.36 29.73 64.36
C ILE A 799 16.02 30.10 65.02
N GLU A 800 16.01 30.38 66.33
CA GLU A 800 14.85 30.83 67.09
C GLU A 800 14.27 32.12 66.48
N LYS A 801 15.07 33.07 66.13
CA LYS A 801 14.62 34.30 65.50
C LYS A 801 13.95 34.04 64.17
N GLN A 802 14.46 33.11 63.31
CA GLN A 802 13.85 32.74 62.04
C GLN A 802 12.48 32.03 62.29
N MET A 803 12.44 31.11 63.25
CA MET A 803 11.20 30.40 63.61
C MET A 803 10.11 31.35 64.13
N ASN A 804 10.49 32.32 64.97
CA ASN A 804 9.56 33.38 65.46
C ASN A 804 9.06 34.26 64.30
N ASN A 805 9.91 34.61 63.36
CA ASN A 805 9.49 35.33 62.15
C ASN A 805 8.46 34.55 61.35
N VAL A 806 8.66 33.21 61.19
CA VAL A 806 7.73 32.34 60.53
C VAL A 806 6.39 32.31 61.24
N ARG A 807 6.35 32.08 62.56
CA ARG A 807 5.15 32.07 63.36
C ARG A 807 4.40 33.41 63.25
N THR A 808 5.09 34.52 63.41
CA THR A 808 4.48 35.85 63.34
C THR A 808 3.90 36.15 61.96
N LYS A 809 4.63 35.77 60.90
CA LYS A 809 4.14 36.02 59.53
C LYS A 809 2.95 35.12 59.15
N LEU A 810 2.96 33.88 59.59
CA LEU A 810 1.82 32.94 59.42
C LEU A 810 0.60 33.47 60.16
N GLN A 811 0.69 33.90 61.43
CA GLN A 811 -0.37 34.47 62.21
C GLN A 811 -0.93 35.76 61.58
N LYS A 812 -0.07 36.61 61.04
CA LYS A 812 -0.48 37.82 60.33
C LYS A 812 -1.22 37.55 59.02
N THR A 813 -0.86 36.48 58.32
CA THR A 813 -1.43 36.15 57.03
C THR A 813 -2.71 35.36 57.18
N TYR A 814 -2.76 34.50 58.18
CA TYR A 814 -3.89 33.58 58.42
C TYR A 814 -4.38 33.82 59.89
N THR A 815 -5.48 34.60 60.03
CA THR A 815 -5.96 34.99 61.37
C THR A 815 -6.50 33.82 62.20
N GLU A 816 -6.92 32.72 61.54
CA GLU A 816 -7.48 31.53 62.17
C GLU A 816 -6.45 30.42 62.46
N ILE A 817 -5.14 30.71 62.28
CA ILE A 817 -4.11 29.72 62.54
C ILE A 817 -3.89 29.50 64.03
N SER A 818 -3.81 28.26 64.47
CA SER A 818 -3.51 27.87 65.85
C SER A 818 -2.28 26.94 65.85
N PHE A 819 -1.17 27.34 66.51
CA PHE A 819 0.03 26.50 66.65
C PHE A 819 -0.22 25.42 67.70
N ARG A 820 0.31 24.22 67.38
CA ARG A 820 0.39 23.11 68.35
C ARG A 820 1.76 23.11 68.99
N GLU A 821 1.81 22.92 70.33
CA GLU A 821 3.08 22.76 71.06
C GLU A 821 3.75 21.43 70.80
#